data_1e0afe65bfd7e818be6f4b5caf92bbe5
#
_entry.id   1e0afe65bfd7e818be6f4b5caf92bbe5
#
_cell.length_a   1.000
_cell.length_b   1.000
_cell.length_c   1.000
_cell.angle_alpha   90.00
_cell.angle_beta   90.00
_cell.angle_gamma   90.00
#
_symmetry.space_group_name_H-M   'P 1'
#
loop_
_entity.id
_entity.type
_entity.pdbx_description
1 polymer ?
#
loop_
_entity_poly.entity_id
_entity_poly.type
_entity_poly.pdbx_seq_one_letter_code
_entity_poly.pdbx_strand_id
1 'polypeptide(L)'
;MRQLLILLLLPLLTMQTALGHDVPDSLFTNPPAEARPLIIWQWMDGVVSREGITADLEAYSRAGLGGVQQFQIGGPLQGEIRDTANAIGSDNWRELMRHAISECQRLGLSFGTHNCPGWSSSAYPTVRPEDSMQKLVWTDTLIAGGRTVRLDLPQPEVDPRWNYYRDIAVLAMPADSVIRRETVVDLTGRTSWPLPAGMWRIIRFGHTTNGKTNANNAAYGGVGLECDKMSRDAVRKFWKGYPTLLLQLAGHAAGKTFNRIEIDSYEAGPQDWTPRMREEFASRRGYELLPWLPALTGLTIDSAAATARFKNDWTETISDLFAECYYGEMYQLVSQTPGMQLLIQPYGQPLDTWKCASQGESLLCTEFWVHSDWGWPHIPQVTSAARQLGRKMIYAEGFTCTPLIAWKDDPQSLKPYADRAFCLGVNRLMLHAGAQNPWPDVLPGMTFGKWGTQFTPGQTWWQSGGAKLLFDYFSRCQALLQLGDYVDDHTTGKGSLTADGDSIEWICRRENDTDLYFVVNAKDEEREVCITLQGGGRIPELWHPESGSREEALCWTTDGLTTSVLVTLSPRESLFIVMRQPTTSTGTTLKTVKPTVVNTIDLSKRWTVSFPEGWGAPDSIVLNSLASWSEHSDSGVRYFSGTARYRQTLTMKRALKKGMRYVLDLGEVKNLARVFVNGKEVAHLWKKPFRCDVTDYLNGKANVIEIDVTNLWVNRMIGDEQEPDDTEWSEPFVYDYAPGNPEVGRFMKSIPQWLSAGSPRPSKGRRTVVSFKFFKKTDSLLPSGLLGPVRMLVLKKRP
;
A
#
# COMPACT_ATOMS: atom_id res chain seq x y z
N MET A 1 4.89 -74.14 -33.01
CA MET A 1 4.05 -73.33 -33.92
C MET A 1 3.11 -72.39 -33.13
N ARG A 2 3.43 -71.15 -33.01
CA ARG A 2 2.55 -70.03 -32.78
C ARG A 2 3.37 -68.76 -33.01
N GLN A 3 3.14 -68.11 -34.13
CA GLN A 3 3.78 -66.81 -34.48
C GLN A 3 3.22 -65.74 -33.61
N LEU A 4 4.12 -65.00 -32.97
CA LEU A 4 3.78 -63.77 -32.29
C LEU A 4 4.02 -62.58 -33.26
N LEU A 5 2.92 -61.89 -33.64
CA LEU A 5 2.96 -60.63 -34.37
C LEU A 5 3.33 -59.52 -33.41
N ILE A 6 4.48 -58.88 -33.62
CA ILE A 6 4.87 -57.65 -32.93
C ILE A 6 4.39 -56.47 -33.76
N LEU A 7 3.33 -55.78 -33.31
CA LEU A 7 2.91 -54.49 -33.85
C LEU A 7 3.84 -53.41 -33.31
N LEU A 8 4.67 -52.84 -34.18
CA LEU A 8 5.43 -51.63 -33.93
C LEU A 8 4.46 -50.42 -33.96
N LEU A 9 4.11 -49.88 -32.79
CA LEU A 9 3.52 -48.57 -32.65
C LEU A 9 4.64 -47.52 -32.73
N LEU A 10 4.76 -46.84 -33.87
CA LEU A 10 5.51 -45.59 -33.97
C LEU A 10 4.71 -44.52 -33.21
N PRO A 11 5.34 -43.76 -32.29
CA PRO A 11 4.72 -42.55 -31.79
C PRO A 11 4.80 -41.49 -32.90
N LEU A 12 3.65 -41.04 -33.38
CA LEU A 12 3.55 -39.77 -34.10
C LEU A 12 4.02 -38.66 -33.12
N LEU A 13 5.26 -38.20 -33.28
CA LEU A 13 5.67 -36.90 -32.78
C LEU A 13 4.85 -35.84 -33.54
N THR A 14 3.77 -35.39 -32.97
CA THR A 14 3.18 -34.12 -33.34
C THR A 14 4.21 -33.06 -32.93
N MET A 15 4.92 -32.50 -33.88
CA MET A 15 5.54 -31.20 -33.75
C MET A 15 4.45 -30.21 -33.35
N GLN A 16 4.25 -29.98 -32.05
CA GLN A 16 3.68 -28.74 -31.59
C GLN A 16 4.68 -27.65 -31.97
N THR A 17 4.42 -26.98 -33.08
CA THR A 17 4.97 -25.67 -33.33
C THR A 17 4.64 -24.85 -32.08
N ALA A 18 5.67 -24.44 -31.33
CA ALA A 18 5.55 -23.44 -30.29
C ALA A 18 5.08 -22.16 -30.98
N LEU A 19 3.76 -22.00 -31.08
CA LEU A 19 3.12 -20.72 -31.30
C LEU A 19 3.53 -19.89 -30.10
N GLY A 20 4.31 -18.85 -30.31
CA GLY A 20 4.62 -17.86 -29.29
C GLY A 20 3.31 -17.47 -28.62
N HIS A 21 3.25 -17.58 -27.29
CA HIS A 21 2.06 -17.19 -26.54
C HIS A 21 1.93 -15.67 -26.64
N ASP A 22 1.12 -15.21 -27.60
CA ASP A 22 0.65 -13.83 -27.65
C ASP A 22 -0.05 -13.51 -26.33
N VAL A 23 0.11 -12.27 -25.84
CA VAL A 23 -0.60 -11.78 -24.65
C VAL A 23 -2.10 -11.93 -24.88
N PRO A 24 -2.79 -12.81 -24.13
CA PRO A 24 -4.19 -13.09 -24.43
C PRO A 24 -5.08 -11.92 -24.04
N ASP A 25 -6.05 -11.60 -24.86
CA ASP A 25 -7.06 -10.57 -24.61
C ASP A 25 -7.81 -10.79 -23.29
N SER A 26 -8.04 -12.06 -22.92
CA SER A 26 -8.73 -12.44 -21.68
C SER A 26 -7.98 -12.01 -20.44
N LEU A 27 -6.66 -11.93 -20.48
CA LEU A 27 -5.85 -11.47 -19.35
C LEU A 27 -6.15 -10.01 -18.97
N PHE A 28 -6.44 -9.20 -19.97
CA PHE A 28 -6.80 -7.80 -19.77
C PHE A 28 -8.28 -7.62 -19.43
N THR A 29 -9.18 -8.34 -20.14
CA THR A 29 -10.63 -8.18 -19.95
C THR A 29 -11.15 -8.88 -18.70
N ASN A 30 -10.47 -9.95 -18.25
CA ASN A 30 -10.79 -10.73 -17.05
C ASN A 30 -9.51 -11.07 -16.27
N PRO A 31 -8.88 -10.11 -15.58
CA PRO A 31 -7.65 -10.31 -14.86
C PRO A 31 -7.73 -11.44 -13.83
N PRO A 32 -6.71 -12.31 -13.74
CA PRO A 32 -6.67 -13.38 -12.75
C PRO A 32 -6.53 -12.85 -11.32
N ALA A 33 -6.77 -13.69 -10.32
CA ALA A 33 -6.73 -13.30 -8.91
C ALA A 33 -5.35 -12.74 -8.49
N GLU A 34 -4.29 -13.26 -9.09
CA GLU A 34 -2.91 -12.82 -8.85
C GLU A 34 -2.64 -11.41 -9.35
N ALA A 35 -3.44 -10.89 -10.26
CA ALA A 35 -3.36 -9.52 -10.75
C ALA A 35 -4.28 -8.55 -9.99
N ARG A 36 -5.14 -9.02 -9.09
CA ARG A 36 -6.05 -8.16 -8.32
C ARG A 36 -5.32 -7.52 -7.14
N PRO A 37 -5.59 -6.25 -6.80
CA PRO A 37 -4.96 -5.61 -5.65
C PRO A 37 -5.34 -6.33 -4.35
N LEU A 38 -4.48 -6.20 -3.34
CA LEU A 38 -4.72 -6.66 -1.98
C LEU A 38 -5.13 -5.47 -1.11
N ILE A 39 -5.68 -5.75 0.08
CA ILE A 39 -5.93 -4.74 1.10
C ILE A 39 -5.22 -5.09 2.39
N ILE A 40 -4.56 -4.11 3.01
CA ILE A 40 -4.08 -4.20 4.38
C ILE A 40 -5.29 -4.06 5.29
N TRP A 41 -5.62 -5.15 6.00
CA TRP A 41 -6.82 -5.31 6.79
C TRP A 41 -6.50 -5.29 8.28
N GLN A 42 -6.76 -4.15 8.90
CA GLN A 42 -6.38 -3.86 10.26
C GLN A 42 -7.44 -4.37 11.25
N TRP A 43 -7.04 -5.22 12.18
CA TRP A 43 -7.84 -5.62 13.33
C TRP A 43 -7.46 -4.74 14.51
N MET A 44 -8.41 -3.93 14.98
CA MET A 44 -8.15 -2.82 15.89
C MET A 44 -8.37 -3.25 17.33
N ASP A 45 -7.29 -3.58 18.05
CA ASP A 45 -7.19 -3.89 19.50
C ASP A 45 -8.25 -4.87 20.04
N GLY A 46 -8.55 -5.91 19.25
CA GLY A 46 -9.53 -6.94 19.57
C GLY A 46 -10.99 -6.54 19.31
N VAL A 47 -11.26 -5.29 18.91
CA VAL A 47 -12.62 -4.82 18.57
C VAL A 47 -12.99 -5.34 17.18
N VAL A 48 -13.27 -6.62 17.11
CA VAL A 48 -13.59 -7.37 15.89
C VAL A 48 -14.75 -8.32 16.15
N SER A 49 -15.56 -8.61 15.13
CA SER A 49 -16.69 -9.55 15.23
C SER A 49 -16.68 -10.55 14.08
N ARG A 50 -17.28 -11.71 14.34
CA ARG A 50 -17.42 -12.77 13.33
C ARG A 50 -18.25 -12.31 12.14
N GLU A 51 -19.36 -11.63 12.41
CA GLU A 51 -20.27 -11.06 11.43
C GLU A 51 -19.57 -9.99 10.58
N GLY A 52 -18.82 -9.11 11.22
CA GLY A 52 -18.05 -8.06 10.55
C GLY A 52 -16.92 -8.62 9.68
N ILE A 53 -16.22 -9.68 10.12
CA ILE A 53 -15.24 -10.40 9.31
C ILE A 53 -15.87 -10.92 8.01
N THR A 54 -17.02 -11.60 8.10
CA THR A 54 -17.73 -12.11 6.92
C THR A 54 -18.17 -10.97 6.02
N ALA A 55 -18.76 -9.89 6.57
CA ALA A 55 -19.26 -8.75 5.81
C ALA A 55 -18.15 -8.03 5.04
N ASP A 56 -17.00 -7.76 5.69
CA ASP A 56 -15.84 -7.14 5.06
C ASP A 56 -15.30 -7.99 3.91
N LEU A 57 -15.04 -9.28 4.15
CA LEU A 57 -14.45 -10.17 3.15
C LEU A 57 -15.38 -10.37 1.94
N GLU A 58 -16.70 -10.45 2.15
CA GLU A 58 -17.67 -10.47 1.06
C GLU A 58 -17.67 -9.15 0.27
N ALA A 59 -17.57 -8.00 0.94
CA ALA A 59 -17.48 -6.70 0.28
C ALA A 59 -16.17 -6.55 -0.51
N TYR A 60 -15.05 -7.05 0.00
CA TYR A 60 -13.76 -7.08 -0.67
C TYR A 60 -13.80 -7.96 -1.93
N SER A 61 -14.36 -9.15 -1.82
CA SER A 61 -14.55 -10.06 -2.96
C SER A 61 -15.44 -9.44 -4.05
N ARG A 62 -16.59 -8.86 -3.67
CA ARG A 62 -17.49 -8.18 -4.63
C ARG A 62 -16.84 -6.98 -5.30
N ALA A 63 -15.97 -6.25 -4.61
CA ALA A 63 -15.24 -5.10 -5.17
C ALA A 63 -14.08 -5.52 -6.09
N GLY A 64 -13.69 -6.81 -6.12
CA GLY A 64 -12.65 -7.31 -7.02
C GLY A 64 -11.25 -7.34 -6.40
N LEU A 65 -11.12 -7.32 -5.07
CA LEU A 65 -9.84 -7.56 -4.40
C LEU A 65 -9.40 -9.03 -4.52
N GLY A 66 -8.09 -9.27 -4.56
CA GLY A 66 -7.48 -10.61 -4.64
C GLY A 66 -7.21 -11.26 -3.29
N GLY A 67 -7.31 -10.49 -2.21
CA GLY A 67 -7.08 -11.00 -0.86
C GLY A 67 -6.77 -9.90 0.15
N VAL A 68 -6.39 -10.33 1.35
CA VAL A 68 -6.08 -9.45 2.47
C VAL A 68 -4.65 -9.67 2.97
N GLN A 69 -4.07 -8.63 3.54
CA GLN A 69 -2.87 -8.64 4.36
C GLN A 69 -3.28 -8.19 5.76
N GLN A 70 -3.47 -9.14 6.66
CA GLN A 70 -4.06 -8.89 7.97
C GLN A 70 -3.03 -8.42 8.99
N PHE A 71 -3.36 -7.40 9.78
CA PHE A 71 -2.52 -6.86 10.86
C PHE A 71 -3.31 -6.79 12.18
N GLN A 72 -2.61 -6.99 13.30
CA GLN A 72 -3.13 -6.91 14.66
C GLN A 72 -2.66 -5.60 15.31
N ILE A 73 -3.48 -4.56 15.22
CA ILE A 73 -3.09 -3.19 15.59
C ILE A 73 -3.77 -2.75 16.88
N GLY A 74 -3.07 -1.99 17.71
CA GLY A 74 -3.58 -1.43 18.95
C GLY A 74 -2.74 -0.27 19.48
N GLY A 75 -2.73 -0.10 20.79
CA GLY A 75 -1.98 0.95 21.47
C GLY A 75 -2.43 2.37 21.09
N PRO A 76 -1.53 3.35 21.04
CA PRO A 76 -1.86 4.76 20.77
C PRO A 76 -2.51 5.04 19.41
N LEU A 77 -2.46 4.09 18.47
CA LEU A 77 -3.10 4.23 17.17
C LEU A 77 -4.61 4.03 17.23
N GLN A 78 -5.10 3.29 18.22
CA GLN A 78 -6.50 2.95 18.40
C GLN A 78 -7.19 3.79 19.49
N GLY A 79 -6.43 4.44 20.38
CA GLY A 79 -6.95 5.14 21.54
C GLY A 79 -7.26 4.18 22.69
N GLU A 80 -8.43 4.35 23.36
CA GLU A 80 -8.78 3.62 24.57
C GLU A 80 -9.72 2.42 24.33
N ILE A 81 -10.41 2.36 23.17
CA ILE A 81 -11.34 1.26 22.88
C ILE A 81 -10.58 -0.04 22.63
N ARG A 82 -11.01 -1.10 23.36
CA ARG A 82 -10.36 -2.40 23.36
C ARG A 82 -11.36 -3.50 23.71
N ASP A 83 -11.22 -4.66 23.09
CA ASP A 83 -11.91 -5.87 23.52
C ASP A 83 -10.89 -6.90 24.03
N THR A 84 -10.78 -7.01 25.34
CA THR A 84 -9.83 -7.92 25.99
C THR A 84 -10.22 -9.40 25.86
N ALA A 85 -11.48 -9.72 25.56
CA ALA A 85 -11.91 -11.09 25.30
C ALA A 85 -11.25 -11.64 24.02
N ASN A 86 -10.95 -10.78 23.07
CA ASN A 86 -10.26 -11.07 21.83
C ASN A 86 -8.74 -10.78 21.88
N ALA A 87 -8.13 -10.80 23.07
CA ALA A 87 -6.69 -10.65 23.24
C ALA A 87 -5.92 -11.66 22.38
N ILE A 88 -4.78 -11.24 21.83
CA ILE A 88 -3.93 -12.10 21.02
C ILE A 88 -3.65 -13.44 21.75
N GLY A 89 -3.93 -14.53 21.08
CA GLY A 89 -3.72 -15.89 21.59
C GLY A 89 -4.83 -16.42 22.50
N SER A 90 -5.89 -15.63 22.81
CA SER A 90 -7.09 -16.14 23.49
C SER A 90 -7.86 -17.14 22.59
N ASP A 91 -8.73 -17.92 23.17
CA ASP A 91 -9.55 -18.87 22.39
C ASP A 91 -10.48 -18.14 21.42
N ASN A 92 -11.09 -17.02 21.82
CA ASN A 92 -11.91 -16.20 20.93
C ASN A 92 -11.10 -15.68 19.73
N TRP A 93 -9.91 -15.11 19.98
CA TRP A 93 -9.05 -14.63 18.91
C TRP A 93 -8.66 -15.77 17.95
N ARG A 94 -8.35 -16.98 18.47
CA ARG A 94 -8.03 -18.15 17.65
C ARG A 94 -9.21 -18.56 16.76
N GLU A 95 -10.43 -18.52 17.28
CA GLU A 95 -11.65 -18.82 16.52
C GLU A 95 -11.92 -17.76 15.44
N LEU A 96 -11.74 -16.46 15.74
CA LEU A 96 -11.86 -15.39 14.77
C LEU A 96 -10.83 -15.52 13.64
N MET A 97 -9.56 -15.87 13.94
CA MET A 97 -8.53 -16.11 12.94
C MET A 97 -8.87 -17.30 12.03
N ARG A 98 -9.31 -18.43 12.60
CA ARG A 98 -9.79 -19.58 11.81
C ARG A 98 -10.95 -19.21 10.92
N HIS A 99 -11.90 -18.43 11.45
CA HIS A 99 -13.04 -17.95 10.68
C HIS A 99 -12.60 -17.08 9.51
N ALA A 100 -11.71 -16.12 9.72
CA ALA A 100 -11.22 -15.24 8.67
C ALA A 100 -10.52 -16.02 7.53
N ILE A 101 -9.66 -16.99 7.88
CA ILE A 101 -8.99 -17.85 6.90
C ILE A 101 -10.01 -18.71 6.13
N SER A 102 -11.01 -19.26 6.82
CA SER A 102 -12.08 -20.07 6.21
C SER A 102 -12.95 -19.24 5.27
N GLU A 103 -13.30 -18.01 5.64
CA GLU A 103 -14.07 -17.09 4.79
C GLU A 103 -13.27 -16.66 3.55
N CYS A 104 -11.97 -16.36 3.71
CA CYS A 104 -11.09 -16.14 2.55
C CYS A 104 -11.08 -17.36 1.61
N GLN A 105 -11.00 -18.59 2.15
CA GLN A 105 -11.07 -19.81 1.35
C GLN A 105 -12.42 -19.93 0.63
N ARG A 106 -13.54 -19.69 1.33
CA ARG A 106 -14.89 -19.72 0.74
C ARG A 106 -15.06 -18.74 -0.42
N LEU A 107 -14.45 -17.56 -0.31
CA LEU A 107 -14.57 -16.45 -1.27
C LEU A 107 -13.49 -16.44 -2.36
N GLY A 108 -12.53 -17.36 -2.32
CA GLY A 108 -11.41 -17.41 -3.26
C GLY A 108 -10.41 -16.26 -3.09
N LEU A 109 -10.34 -15.68 -1.87
CA LEU A 109 -9.39 -14.64 -1.50
C LEU A 109 -8.11 -15.25 -0.92
N SER A 110 -6.96 -14.64 -1.18
CA SER A 110 -5.73 -14.99 -0.48
C SER A 110 -5.68 -14.30 0.89
N PHE A 111 -5.07 -14.98 1.87
CA PHE A 111 -4.82 -14.44 3.21
C PHE A 111 -3.32 -14.33 3.44
N GLY A 112 -2.85 -13.15 3.82
CA GLY A 112 -1.52 -12.90 4.32
C GLY A 112 -1.61 -12.25 5.70
N THR A 113 -0.52 -12.27 6.45
CA THR A 113 -0.45 -11.56 7.74
C THR A 113 0.98 -11.11 8.03
N HIS A 114 1.14 -10.18 8.95
CA HIS A 114 2.43 -9.80 9.48
C HIS A 114 3.02 -10.90 10.36
N ASN A 115 4.36 -10.91 10.53
CA ASN A 115 5.06 -11.94 11.31
C ASN A 115 4.87 -11.80 12.83
N CYS A 116 4.29 -10.69 13.31
CA CYS A 116 3.97 -10.43 14.71
C CYS A 116 2.75 -9.54 14.85
N PRO A 117 2.18 -9.35 16.04
CA PRO A 117 1.26 -8.27 16.32
C PRO A 117 1.93 -6.90 16.18
N GLY A 118 1.25 -5.92 15.56
CA GLY A 118 1.87 -4.67 15.10
C GLY A 118 2.57 -4.86 13.78
N TRP A 119 3.61 -4.07 13.48
CA TRP A 119 4.40 -4.16 12.24
C TRP A 119 5.91 -4.26 12.44
N SER A 120 6.43 -4.21 13.66
CA SER A 120 7.81 -4.57 13.95
C SER A 120 7.89 -6.04 14.37
N SER A 121 9.01 -6.72 14.16
CA SER A 121 9.17 -8.16 14.45
C SER A 121 9.38 -8.43 15.91
N SER A 122 8.36 -8.21 16.68
CA SER A 122 8.32 -8.36 18.12
C SER A 122 7.52 -9.58 18.54
N ALA A 123 7.76 -9.98 19.71
CA ALA A 123 7.51 -11.26 20.16
C ALA A 123 6.33 -11.44 21.06
N TYR A 124 5.20 -11.71 20.55
CA TYR A 124 4.28 -12.54 21.33
C TYR A 124 4.75 -14.00 21.32
N PRO A 125 4.78 -14.68 22.46
CA PRO A 125 4.72 -14.23 23.86
C PRO A 125 6.08 -14.23 24.57
N THR A 126 7.20 -14.39 23.88
CA THR A 126 8.35 -15.07 24.46
C THR A 126 9.74 -14.54 24.13
N VAL A 127 9.93 -13.34 23.59
CA VAL A 127 11.30 -12.80 23.51
C VAL A 127 11.75 -12.36 24.88
N ARG A 128 12.68 -13.12 25.44
CA ARG A 128 13.35 -12.77 26.70
C ARG A 128 14.42 -11.73 26.45
N PRO A 129 14.86 -10.98 27.47
CA PRO A 129 15.90 -9.96 27.32
C PRO A 129 17.18 -10.45 26.62
N GLU A 130 17.60 -11.69 26.84
CA GLU A 130 18.78 -12.30 26.20
C GLU A 130 18.60 -12.64 24.71
N ASP A 131 17.38 -12.78 24.25
CA ASP A 131 17.01 -13.07 22.85
C ASP A 131 16.49 -11.81 22.14
N SER A 132 16.52 -10.64 22.81
CA SER A 132 16.04 -9.37 22.26
C SER A 132 17.13 -8.57 21.56
N MET A 133 16.73 -7.51 20.84
CA MET A 133 17.65 -6.53 20.27
C MET A 133 18.57 -5.97 21.35
N GLN A 134 19.88 -6.04 21.13
CA GLN A 134 20.91 -5.63 22.08
C GLN A 134 21.52 -4.28 21.72
N LYS A 135 21.94 -3.53 22.74
CA LYS A 135 22.77 -2.33 22.62
C LYS A 135 24.06 -2.45 23.42
N LEU A 136 25.12 -1.86 22.89
CA LEU A 136 26.38 -1.70 23.56
C LEU A 136 26.24 -0.67 24.69
N VAL A 137 26.80 -0.96 25.87
CA VAL A 137 26.86 -0.05 27.00
C VAL A 137 28.26 -0.09 27.63
N TRP A 138 28.67 1.00 28.23
CA TRP A 138 30.01 1.09 28.86
C TRP A 138 30.06 2.05 30.04
N THR A 139 31.05 1.83 30.91
CA THR A 139 31.51 2.82 31.89
C THR A 139 32.96 3.16 31.60
N ASP A 140 33.33 4.43 31.79
CA ASP A 140 34.63 5.01 31.48
C ASP A 140 35.26 5.59 32.76
N THR A 141 36.49 5.20 33.08
CA THR A 141 37.19 5.64 34.28
C THR A 141 38.61 6.08 33.93
N LEU A 142 38.99 7.29 34.39
CA LEU A 142 40.36 7.79 34.27
C LEU A 142 41.13 7.53 35.57
N ILE A 143 42.31 6.91 35.46
CA ILE A 143 43.13 6.53 36.61
C ILE A 143 44.58 6.95 36.40
N ALA A 144 45.20 7.57 37.41
CA ALA A 144 46.64 7.79 37.41
C ALA A 144 47.39 6.49 37.68
N GLY A 145 48.36 6.16 36.80
CA GLY A 145 49.19 4.95 36.87
C GLY A 145 50.40 5.09 37.78
N GLY A 146 51.37 4.20 37.58
CA GLY A 146 52.58 4.05 38.45
C GLY A 146 52.38 3.17 39.68
N ARG A 147 51.26 2.43 39.78
CA ARG A 147 50.91 1.54 40.90
C ARG A 147 50.02 0.40 40.43
N THR A 148 49.92 -0.64 41.24
CA THR A 148 48.89 -1.68 41.02
C THR A 148 47.54 -1.13 41.46
N VAL A 149 46.57 -1.20 40.58
CA VAL A 149 45.19 -0.78 40.83
C VAL A 149 44.25 -1.97 40.92
N ARG A 150 43.25 -1.86 41.80
CA ARG A 150 42.14 -2.82 41.84
C ARG A 150 41.13 -2.42 40.75
N LEU A 151 40.65 -3.42 40.00
CA LEU A 151 39.69 -3.23 38.91
C LEU A 151 38.26 -3.46 39.43
N ASP A 152 37.79 -2.58 40.31
CA ASP A 152 36.42 -2.58 40.81
C ASP A 152 35.61 -1.52 40.03
N LEU A 153 35.33 -1.86 38.77
CA LEU A 153 34.67 -0.94 37.85
C LEU A 153 33.16 -1.11 37.97
N PRO A 154 32.38 0.00 38.06
CA PRO A 154 30.94 -0.08 38.12
C PRO A 154 30.38 -0.73 36.86
N GLN A 155 29.32 -1.53 37.01
CA GLN A 155 28.57 -2.04 35.91
C GLN A 155 27.86 -0.85 35.19
N PRO A 156 27.84 -0.81 33.86
CA PRO A 156 27.02 0.14 33.13
C PRO A 156 25.52 0.09 33.53
N GLU A 157 24.88 1.24 33.53
CA GLU A 157 23.43 1.32 33.80
C GLU A 157 22.61 0.55 32.78
N VAL A 158 21.60 -0.14 33.27
CA VAL A 158 20.65 -0.91 32.45
C VAL A 158 19.22 -0.58 32.86
N ASP A 159 18.28 -0.80 31.97
CA ASP A 159 16.86 -0.60 32.26
C ASP A 159 16.40 -1.58 33.35
N PRO A 160 15.94 -1.08 34.53
CA PRO A 160 15.56 -1.92 35.65
C PRO A 160 14.35 -2.83 35.37
N ARG A 161 13.54 -2.50 34.38
CA ARG A 161 12.39 -3.31 33.96
C ARG A 161 12.85 -4.69 33.46
N TRP A 162 13.99 -4.73 32.77
CA TRP A 162 14.51 -5.95 32.17
C TRP A 162 15.65 -6.56 32.97
N ASN A 163 16.41 -5.74 33.70
CA ASN A 163 17.54 -6.13 34.56
C ASN A 163 18.49 -7.16 33.89
N TYR A 164 18.83 -6.92 32.61
CA TYR A 164 19.67 -7.80 31.81
C TYR A 164 20.99 -7.10 31.48
N TYR A 165 22.11 -7.76 31.74
CA TYR A 165 23.46 -7.29 31.43
C TYR A 165 24.41 -8.47 31.22
N ARG A 166 25.32 -8.33 30.26
CA ARG A 166 26.44 -9.25 30.04
C ARG A 166 27.70 -8.43 29.77
N ASP A 167 28.80 -8.78 30.42
CA ASP A 167 30.12 -8.22 30.14
C ASP A 167 30.62 -8.65 28.76
N ILE A 168 31.30 -7.75 28.07
CA ILE A 168 32.02 -7.98 26.83
C ILE A 168 33.52 -8.00 27.09
N ALA A 169 34.06 -6.88 27.59
CA ALA A 169 35.48 -6.70 27.87
C ALA A 169 35.74 -5.53 28.82
N VAL A 170 36.88 -5.59 29.48
CA VAL A 170 37.49 -4.46 30.22
C VAL A 170 38.76 -4.08 29.48
N LEU A 171 38.79 -2.90 28.86
CA LEU A 171 39.90 -2.43 28.04
C LEU A 171 40.59 -1.23 28.69
N ALA A 172 41.94 -1.31 28.81
CA ALA A 172 42.77 -0.20 29.33
C ALA A 172 43.64 0.37 28.21
N MET A 173 43.79 1.68 28.16
CA MET A 173 44.59 2.40 27.19
C MET A 173 45.14 3.70 27.76
N PRO A 174 46.28 4.26 27.25
CA PRO A 174 46.72 5.59 27.62
C PRO A 174 45.63 6.62 27.34
N ALA A 175 45.50 7.64 28.21
CA ALA A 175 44.49 8.70 28.06
C ALA A 175 44.94 9.79 27.05
N ASP A 176 45.44 9.38 25.91
CA ASP A 176 45.88 10.25 24.81
C ASP A 176 44.72 10.70 23.92
N SER A 177 44.90 11.80 23.21
CA SER A 177 43.90 12.30 22.23
C SER A 177 43.75 11.38 21.01
N VAL A 178 44.79 10.66 20.63
CA VAL A 178 44.81 9.59 19.64
C VAL A 178 45.43 8.35 20.26
N ILE A 179 44.65 7.29 20.39
CA ILE A 179 45.05 6.05 21.02
C ILE A 179 45.64 5.13 19.94
N ARG A 180 46.88 4.64 20.18
CA ARG A 180 47.43 3.60 19.29
C ARG A 180 46.82 2.24 19.62
N ARG A 181 46.32 1.54 18.65
CA ARG A 181 45.62 0.26 18.80
C ARG A 181 46.44 -0.77 19.57
N GLU A 182 47.74 -0.84 19.28
CA GLU A 182 48.68 -1.77 19.99
C GLU A 182 48.85 -1.47 21.50
N THR A 183 48.41 -0.30 21.95
CA THR A 183 48.47 0.06 23.38
C THR A 183 47.18 -0.26 24.13
N VAL A 184 46.15 -0.75 23.44
CA VAL A 184 44.90 -1.20 24.08
C VAL A 184 45.12 -2.59 24.68
N VAL A 185 44.93 -2.68 25.99
CA VAL A 185 45.16 -3.93 26.77
C VAL A 185 43.84 -4.49 27.25
N ASP A 186 43.60 -5.76 26.96
CA ASP A 186 42.44 -6.50 27.45
C ASP A 186 42.70 -6.95 28.92
N LEU A 187 41.91 -6.43 29.84
CA LEU A 187 41.93 -6.76 31.28
C LEU A 187 40.72 -7.60 31.70
N THR A 188 39.98 -8.17 30.78
CA THR A 188 38.77 -8.95 31.05
C THR A 188 39.09 -10.12 32.01
N GLY A 189 38.30 -10.24 33.08
CA GLY A 189 38.47 -11.27 34.11
C GLY A 189 39.59 -10.99 35.12
N ARG A 190 40.37 -9.90 35.01
CA ARG A 190 41.37 -9.52 35.98
C ARG A 190 40.76 -8.72 37.13
N THR A 191 41.21 -8.96 38.35
CA THR A 191 40.79 -8.21 39.55
C THR A 191 41.72 -7.06 39.92
N SER A 192 42.93 -7.08 39.37
CA SER A 192 43.94 -6.02 39.55
C SER A 192 44.94 -6.00 38.39
N TRP A 193 45.58 -4.87 38.18
CA TRP A 193 46.60 -4.70 37.14
C TRP A 193 47.70 -3.71 37.58
N PRO A 194 48.99 -4.03 37.32
CA PRO A 194 50.10 -3.07 37.53
C PRO A 194 50.02 -2.01 36.42
N LEU A 195 49.43 -0.86 36.72
CA LEU A 195 49.19 0.23 35.81
C LEU A 195 50.50 0.99 35.56
N PRO A 196 51.02 1.07 34.31
CA PRO A 196 52.20 1.83 33.96
C PRO A 196 52.05 3.32 34.34
N ALA A 197 53.18 4.05 34.50
CA ALA A 197 53.13 5.49 34.79
C ALA A 197 52.41 6.26 33.69
N GLY A 198 51.68 7.33 34.04
CA GLY A 198 50.86 8.14 33.13
C GLY A 198 49.39 8.11 33.52
N MET A 199 48.57 8.77 32.71
CA MET A 199 47.12 8.71 32.83
C MET A 199 46.57 7.61 31.94
N TRP A 200 45.70 6.80 32.49
CA TRP A 200 45.06 5.70 31.78
C TRP A 200 43.55 5.83 31.80
N ARG A 201 42.94 5.44 30.67
CA ARG A 201 41.51 5.25 30.53
C ARG A 201 41.20 3.76 30.60
N ILE A 202 40.26 3.39 31.45
CA ILE A 202 39.77 2.01 31.55
C ILE A 202 38.28 2.02 31.28
N ILE A 203 37.86 1.26 30.25
CA ILE A 203 36.47 1.17 29.84
C ILE A 203 35.97 -0.27 30.04
N ARG A 204 34.91 -0.42 30.84
CA ARG A 204 34.17 -1.67 30.94
C ARG A 204 33.01 -1.66 29.93
N PHE A 205 33.11 -2.51 28.94
CA PHE A 205 32.09 -2.73 27.94
C PHE A 205 31.18 -3.89 28.30
N GLY A 206 29.90 -3.73 28.06
CA GLY A 206 28.89 -4.77 28.14
C GLY A 206 27.76 -4.55 27.17
N HIS A 207 26.81 -5.45 27.17
CA HIS A 207 25.59 -5.27 26.38
C HIS A 207 24.35 -5.56 27.22
N THR A 208 23.26 -4.96 26.81
CA THR A 208 21.94 -5.10 27.42
C THR A 208 20.88 -5.06 26.33
N THR A 209 19.65 -5.46 26.65
CA THR A 209 18.52 -5.21 25.75
C THR A 209 18.38 -3.71 25.46
N ASN A 210 18.08 -3.35 24.21
CA ASN A 210 17.74 -1.95 23.90
C ASN A 210 16.37 -1.53 24.45
N GLY A 211 15.58 -2.50 24.97
CA GLY A 211 14.28 -2.29 25.59
C GLY A 211 13.15 -1.96 24.60
N LYS A 212 13.41 -2.03 23.30
CA LYS A 212 12.37 -1.77 22.28
C LYS A 212 11.33 -2.87 22.28
N THR A 213 10.08 -2.44 22.19
CA THR A 213 8.89 -3.29 22.10
C THR A 213 7.99 -2.78 20.98
N ASN A 214 7.03 -3.61 20.58
CA ASN A 214 5.96 -3.22 19.67
C ASN A 214 4.76 -2.53 20.36
N ALA A 215 4.94 -2.03 21.59
CA ALA A 215 3.84 -1.46 22.41
C ALA A 215 3.12 -0.28 21.76
N ASN A 216 3.76 0.39 20.81
CA ASN A 216 3.17 1.55 20.11
C ASN A 216 2.17 1.16 19.03
N ASN A 217 2.17 -0.10 18.58
CA ASN A 217 1.37 -0.52 17.44
C ASN A 217 0.73 -1.92 17.56
N ALA A 218 1.06 -2.70 18.58
CA ALA A 218 0.53 -4.05 18.75
C ALA A 218 -0.80 -4.06 19.49
N ALA A 219 -1.72 -4.92 19.06
CA ALA A 219 -2.97 -5.19 19.75
C ALA A 219 -2.72 -5.83 21.14
N TYR A 220 -3.73 -5.70 22.02
CA TYR A 220 -3.70 -6.22 23.37
C TYR A 220 -3.35 -7.72 23.44
N GLY A 221 -2.46 -8.07 24.36
CA GLY A 221 -1.94 -9.43 24.49
C GLY A 221 -0.76 -9.73 23.55
N GLY A 222 -0.44 -8.85 22.60
CA GLY A 222 0.64 -9.05 21.63
C GLY A 222 1.91 -8.28 21.89
N VAL A 223 1.98 -7.47 22.96
CA VAL A 223 3.14 -6.63 23.28
C VAL A 223 4.30 -7.47 23.79
N GLY A 224 5.50 -7.25 23.26
CA GLY A 224 6.73 -7.91 23.68
C GLY A 224 7.99 -7.20 23.20
N LEU A 225 9.16 -7.68 23.62
CA LEU A 225 10.46 -7.18 23.16
C LEU A 225 10.70 -7.53 21.68
N GLU A 226 11.40 -6.65 20.98
CA GLU A 226 11.92 -6.92 19.64
C GLU A 226 12.98 -8.03 19.68
N CYS A 227 12.88 -9.05 18.82
CA CYS A 227 13.86 -10.12 18.76
C CYS A 227 15.21 -9.62 18.21
N ASP A 228 16.31 -10.24 18.64
CA ASP A 228 17.66 -9.98 18.11
C ASP A 228 17.72 -10.39 16.62
N LYS A 229 17.71 -9.37 15.74
CA LYS A 229 17.71 -9.57 14.29
C LYS A 229 19.09 -9.93 13.72
N MET A 230 20.14 -9.82 14.51
CA MET A 230 21.49 -10.25 14.17
C MET A 230 21.82 -11.68 14.66
N SER A 231 20.82 -12.40 15.22
CA SER A 231 20.98 -13.77 15.75
C SER A 231 19.96 -14.74 15.12
N ARG A 232 20.44 -15.68 14.31
CA ARG A 232 19.61 -16.75 13.75
C ARG A 232 18.87 -17.54 14.83
N ASP A 233 19.52 -17.79 15.97
CA ASP A 233 18.93 -18.55 17.09
C ASP A 233 17.78 -17.77 17.74
N ALA A 234 17.92 -16.46 17.90
CA ALA A 234 16.87 -15.60 18.44
C ALA A 234 15.67 -15.54 17.46
N VAL A 235 15.92 -15.39 16.16
CA VAL A 235 14.89 -15.42 15.10
C VAL A 235 14.16 -16.78 15.08
N ARG A 236 14.86 -17.90 15.21
CA ARG A 236 14.24 -19.25 15.33
C ARG A 236 13.38 -19.42 16.57
N LYS A 237 13.79 -18.84 17.69
CA LYS A 237 12.98 -18.86 18.92
C LYS A 237 11.72 -17.99 18.77
N PHE A 238 11.87 -16.81 18.17
CA PHE A 238 10.75 -15.94 17.82
C PHE A 238 9.76 -16.65 16.89
N TRP A 239 10.22 -17.31 15.83
CA TRP A 239 9.41 -18.09 14.90
C TRP A 239 8.49 -19.12 15.57
N LYS A 240 8.98 -19.78 16.62
CA LYS A 240 8.20 -20.78 17.40
C LYS A 240 7.01 -20.17 18.16
N GLY A 241 6.94 -18.84 18.27
CA GLY A 241 5.84 -18.11 18.87
C GLY A 241 4.69 -17.85 17.89
N TYR A 242 4.44 -16.56 17.61
CA TYR A 242 3.32 -16.10 16.82
C TYR A 242 3.24 -16.68 15.39
N PRO A 243 4.33 -16.70 14.59
CA PRO A 243 4.25 -17.25 13.24
C PRO A 243 3.84 -18.74 13.21
N THR A 244 4.41 -19.57 14.11
CA THR A 244 4.03 -21.00 14.20
C THR A 244 2.57 -21.16 14.64
N LEU A 245 2.08 -20.35 15.56
CA LEU A 245 0.68 -20.36 15.98
C LEU A 245 -0.25 -20.07 14.78
N LEU A 246 0.08 -19.09 13.94
CA LEU A 246 -0.71 -18.76 12.74
C LEU A 246 -0.77 -19.94 11.76
N LEU A 247 0.37 -20.60 11.50
CA LEU A 247 0.42 -21.79 10.66
C LEU A 247 -0.43 -22.94 11.22
N GLN A 248 -0.42 -23.15 12.56
CA GLN A 248 -1.26 -24.13 13.22
C GLN A 248 -2.75 -23.81 13.09
N LEU A 249 -3.15 -22.53 13.22
CA LEU A 249 -4.54 -22.09 13.07
C LEU A 249 -5.02 -22.25 11.61
N ALA A 250 -4.14 -22.00 10.65
CA ALA A 250 -4.43 -22.18 9.23
C ALA A 250 -4.57 -23.66 8.82
N GLY A 251 -3.84 -24.56 9.48
CA GLY A 251 -3.89 -25.99 9.20
C GLY A 251 -3.68 -26.31 7.72
N HIS A 252 -4.64 -26.99 7.07
CA HIS A 252 -4.57 -27.37 5.66
C HIS A 252 -4.67 -26.18 4.67
N ALA A 253 -5.04 -25.00 5.13
CA ALA A 253 -5.08 -23.79 4.34
C ALA A 253 -3.70 -23.10 4.24
N ALA A 254 -2.72 -23.48 5.07
CA ALA A 254 -1.35 -22.98 5.01
C ALA A 254 -0.70 -23.38 3.67
N GLY A 255 -0.04 -22.40 3.04
CA GLY A 255 0.54 -22.54 1.70
C GLY A 255 -0.48 -22.51 0.54
N LYS A 256 -1.76 -22.26 0.84
CA LYS A 256 -2.85 -22.17 -0.14
C LYS A 256 -3.59 -20.83 0.03
N THR A 257 -4.66 -20.83 0.80
CA THR A 257 -5.39 -19.60 1.16
C THR A 257 -4.53 -18.69 2.03
N PHE A 258 -3.99 -19.21 3.13
CA PHE A 258 -2.97 -18.51 3.91
C PHE A 258 -1.61 -18.76 3.28
N ASN A 259 -1.14 -17.82 2.47
CA ASN A 259 0.02 -17.98 1.60
C ASN A 259 1.14 -16.95 1.79
N ARG A 260 0.99 -15.96 2.68
CA ARG A 260 2.02 -14.94 2.92
C ARG A 260 2.21 -14.65 4.39
N ILE A 261 3.48 -14.48 4.76
CA ILE A 261 3.92 -13.82 5.99
C ILE A 261 4.77 -12.63 5.58
N GLU A 262 4.60 -11.49 6.23
CA GLU A 262 5.28 -10.23 5.92
C GLU A 262 6.28 -9.81 6.99
N ILE A 263 7.38 -9.25 6.55
CA ILE A 263 8.26 -8.35 7.30
C ILE A 263 8.02 -6.97 6.73
N ASP A 264 7.35 -6.14 7.50
CA ASP A 264 7.04 -4.75 7.16
C ASP A 264 8.24 -3.81 7.32
N SER A 265 8.05 -2.51 7.16
CA SER A 265 9.10 -1.51 7.31
C SER A 265 9.81 -1.61 8.66
N TYR A 266 11.14 -1.42 8.65
CA TYR A 266 11.94 -1.53 9.86
C TYR A 266 11.84 -0.25 10.71
N GLU A 267 11.10 -0.30 11.82
CA GLU A 267 10.85 0.84 12.70
C GLU A 267 11.30 0.63 14.15
N ALA A 268 12.01 -0.47 14.42
CA ALA A 268 12.40 -0.82 15.77
C ALA A 268 13.59 0.00 16.35
N GLY A 269 14.17 0.91 15.55
CA GLY A 269 15.34 1.70 15.96
C GLY A 269 16.65 0.91 15.91
N PRO A 270 17.76 1.47 16.43
CA PRO A 270 19.06 0.86 16.29
C PRO A 270 19.23 -0.40 17.15
N GLN A 271 19.88 -1.39 16.57
CA GLN A 271 20.50 -2.52 17.26
C GLN A 271 21.97 -2.51 16.87
N ASP A 272 22.88 -2.46 17.88
CA ASP A 272 24.32 -2.33 17.64
C ASP A 272 25.16 -3.46 18.29
N TRP A 273 24.52 -4.46 18.92
CA TRP A 273 25.18 -5.61 19.48
C TRP A 273 24.35 -6.89 19.35
N THR A 274 25.06 -8.02 19.30
CA THR A 274 24.54 -9.38 19.44
C THR A 274 25.58 -10.24 20.16
N PRO A 275 25.21 -11.31 20.84
CA PRO A 275 26.19 -12.13 21.63
C PRO A 275 27.39 -12.62 20.83
N ARG A 276 27.24 -12.88 19.52
CA ARG A 276 28.32 -13.33 18.63
C ARG A 276 29.00 -12.23 17.82
N MET A 277 28.78 -10.97 18.15
CA MET A 277 29.29 -9.84 17.36
C MET A 277 30.82 -9.89 17.16
N ARG A 278 31.59 -10.31 18.18
CA ARG A 278 33.04 -10.39 18.06
C ARG A 278 33.51 -11.38 17.00
N GLU A 279 32.97 -12.60 17.02
CA GLU A 279 33.27 -13.66 16.05
C GLU A 279 32.81 -13.29 14.65
N GLU A 280 31.60 -12.76 14.53
CA GLU A 280 31.01 -12.33 13.25
C GLU A 280 31.81 -11.18 12.62
N PHE A 281 32.21 -10.19 13.42
CA PHE A 281 33.04 -9.09 12.94
C PHE A 281 34.41 -9.60 12.46
N ALA A 282 35.12 -10.40 13.29
CA ALA A 282 36.42 -10.92 12.94
C ALA A 282 36.39 -11.78 11.66
N SER A 283 35.37 -12.64 11.55
CA SER A 283 35.17 -13.49 10.35
C SER A 283 34.91 -12.67 9.09
N ARG A 284 34.15 -11.59 9.17
CA ARG A 284 33.74 -10.79 8.01
C ARG A 284 34.74 -9.73 7.60
N ARG A 285 35.42 -9.12 8.58
CA ARG A 285 36.34 -7.99 8.36
C ARG A 285 37.81 -8.37 8.41
N GLY A 286 38.13 -9.58 8.91
CA GLY A 286 39.50 -10.13 8.89
C GLY A 286 40.39 -9.59 9.99
N TYR A 287 39.84 -8.92 11.02
CA TYR A 287 40.59 -8.41 12.14
C TYR A 287 39.78 -8.39 13.45
N GLU A 288 40.49 -8.40 14.61
CA GLU A 288 39.90 -8.44 15.93
C GLU A 288 39.15 -7.14 16.27
N LEU A 289 37.95 -7.29 16.86
CA LEU A 289 37.06 -6.20 17.24
C LEU A 289 37.56 -5.43 18.50
N LEU A 290 38.01 -6.14 19.55
CA LEU A 290 38.20 -5.55 20.85
C LEU A 290 39.10 -4.30 20.87
N PRO A 291 40.26 -4.26 20.17
CA PRO A 291 41.11 -3.06 20.18
C PRO A 291 40.44 -1.82 19.52
N TRP A 292 39.37 -2.01 18.78
CA TRP A 292 38.62 -0.97 18.11
C TRP A 292 37.36 -0.52 18.85
N LEU A 293 36.86 -1.30 19.82
CA LEU A 293 35.64 -0.94 20.57
C LEU A 293 35.66 0.47 21.14
N PRO A 294 36.81 0.99 21.67
CA PRO A 294 36.88 2.35 22.20
C PRO A 294 36.50 3.43 21.15
N ALA A 295 36.63 3.15 19.85
CA ALA A 295 36.19 4.09 18.80
C ALA A 295 34.67 4.35 18.79
N LEU A 296 33.86 3.39 19.28
CA LEU A 296 32.40 3.53 19.39
C LEU A 296 32.00 4.47 20.53
N THR A 297 32.91 4.75 21.51
CA THR A 297 32.69 5.74 22.57
C THR A 297 33.06 7.17 22.15
N GLY A 298 33.48 7.38 20.89
CA GLY A 298 33.92 8.69 20.39
C GLY A 298 35.43 8.91 20.39
N LEU A 299 36.23 7.94 20.82
CA LEU A 299 37.68 8.03 20.82
C LEU A 299 38.27 7.81 19.40
N THR A 300 39.44 8.43 19.15
CA THR A 300 40.20 8.22 17.91
C THR A 300 41.22 7.12 18.09
N ILE A 301 41.16 6.06 17.29
CA ILE A 301 42.10 4.92 17.31
C ILE A 301 42.98 5.03 16.06
N ASP A 302 44.31 4.97 16.27
CA ASP A 302 45.40 5.10 15.30
C ASP A 302 45.36 6.45 14.52
N SER A 303 44.26 6.79 13.91
CA SER A 303 43.99 8.05 13.21
C SER A 303 42.50 8.25 12.95
N ALA A 304 42.09 9.46 12.60
CA ALA A 304 40.69 9.75 12.19
C ALA A 304 40.27 8.89 10.98
N ALA A 305 41.17 8.69 10.02
CA ALA A 305 40.86 7.87 8.83
C ALA A 305 40.74 6.38 9.19
N ALA A 306 41.55 5.84 10.07
CA ALA A 306 41.47 4.47 10.55
C ALA A 306 40.18 4.24 11.36
N THR A 307 39.85 5.19 12.26
CA THR A 307 38.60 5.18 13.02
C THR A 307 37.34 5.20 12.09
N ALA A 308 37.37 6.02 11.04
CA ALA A 308 36.27 6.09 10.08
C ALA A 308 36.10 4.76 9.31
N ARG A 309 37.22 4.14 8.88
CA ARG A 309 37.15 2.81 8.23
C ARG A 309 36.56 1.76 9.16
N PHE A 310 37.01 1.70 10.42
CA PHE A 310 36.43 0.79 11.39
C PHE A 310 34.92 1.00 11.59
N LYS A 311 34.47 2.27 11.70
CA LYS A 311 33.03 2.57 11.83
C LYS A 311 32.22 2.14 10.60
N ASN A 312 32.79 2.25 9.41
CA ASN A 312 32.15 1.70 8.20
C ASN A 312 32.08 0.17 8.26
N ASP A 313 33.19 -0.52 8.60
CA ASP A 313 33.21 -1.97 8.78
C ASP A 313 32.22 -2.45 9.85
N TRP A 314 32.05 -1.68 10.92
CA TRP A 314 31.05 -1.91 11.96
C TRP A 314 29.62 -1.84 11.41
N THR A 315 29.28 -0.74 10.69
CA THR A 315 27.97 -0.55 10.07
C THR A 315 27.67 -1.62 9.03
N GLU A 316 28.65 -1.94 8.20
CA GLU A 316 28.54 -3.01 7.21
C GLU A 316 28.32 -4.39 7.84
N THR A 317 28.97 -4.66 9.01
CA THR A 317 28.77 -5.93 9.75
C THR A 317 27.35 -6.04 10.26
N ILE A 318 26.79 -4.97 10.81
CA ILE A 318 25.40 -4.92 11.27
C ILE A 318 24.46 -5.17 10.08
N SER A 319 24.65 -4.48 8.95
CA SER A 319 23.84 -4.65 7.74
C SER A 319 23.89 -6.08 7.20
N ASP A 320 25.08 -6.69 7.14
CA ASP A 320 25.24 -8.10 6.74
C ASP A 320 24.48 -9.05 7.66
N LEU A 321 24.58 -8.84 8.97
CA LEU A 321 23.91 -9.68 9.96
C LEU A 321 22.38 -9.56 9.90
N PHE A 322 21.85 -8.35 9.72
CA PHE A 322 20.42 -8.15 9.50
C PHE A 322 19.94 -8.90 8.26
N ALA A 323 20.64 -8.73 7.13
CA ALA A 323 20.28 -9.42 5.91
C ALA A 323 20.26 -10.94 6.08
N GLU A 324 21.35 -11.51 6.61
CA GLU A 324 21.51 -12.96 6.70
C GLU A 324 20.75 -13.62 7.85
N CYS A 325 20.78 -13.00 9.05
CA CYS A 325 20.26 -13.64 10.27
C CYS A 325 18.76 -13.37 10.45
N TYR A 326 18.23 -12.30 9.87
CA TYR A 326 16.81 -11.97 9.94
C TYR A 326 16.08 -12.29 8.63
N TYR A 327 16.35 -11.55 7.56
CA TYR A 327 15.65 -11.76 6.28
C TYR A 327 15.91 -13.15 5.69
N GLY A 328 17.18 -13.57 5.69
CA GLY A 328 17.59 -14.91 5.21
C GLY A 328 17.02 -16.05 6.05
N GLU A 329 17.10 -15.95 7.37
CA GLU A 329 16.56 -16.99 8.26
C GLU A 329 15.03 -17.07 8.19
N MET A 330 14.34 -15.90 8.16
CA MET A 330 12.88 -15.86 8.02
C MET A 330 12.44 -16.49 6.69
N TYR A 331 13.17 -16.22 5.58
CA TYR A 331 12.90 -16.87 4.32
C TYR A 331 13.02 -18.40 4.43
N GLN A 332 14.06 -18.89 5.05
CA GLN A 332 14.25 -20.35 5.26
C GLN A 332 13.12 -20.96 6.10
N LEU A 333 12.67 -20.26 7.14
CA LEU A 333 11.60 -20.73 8.03
C LEU A 333 10.24 -20.76 7.33
N VAL A 334 9.90 -19.70 6.57
CA VAL A 334 8.65 -19.63 5.79
C VAL A 334 8.62 -20.71 4.71
N SER A 335 9.74 -20.94 4.03
CA SER A 335 9.88 -21.90 2.93
C SER A 335 9.74 -23.37 3.36
N GLN A 336 9.79 -23.67 4.66
CA GLN A 336 9.52 -25.01 5.19
C GLN A 336 8.06 -25.44 4.98
N THR A 337 7.14 -24.48 4.81
CA THR A 337 5.74 -24.77 4.50
C THR A 337 5.51 -24.56 2.99
N PRO A 338 5.28 -25.63 2.20
CA PRO A 338 5.11 -25.52 0.76
C PRO A 338 3.98 -24.55 0.38
N GLY A 339 4.26 -23.63 -0.54
CA GLY A 339 3.31 -22.62 -1.02
C GLY A 339 3.23 -21.34 -0.16
N MET A 340 3.89 -21.30 1.01
CA MET A 340 4.06 -20.07 1.77
C MET A 340 5.14 -19.17 1.15
N GLN A 341 4.91 -17.87 1.16
CA GLN A 341 5.82 -16.84 0.64
C GLN A 341 6.14 -15.83 1.73
N LEU A 342 7.40 -15.40 1.78
CA LEU A 342 7.82 -14.27 2.60
C LEU A 342 7.72 -13.00 1.75
N LEU A 343 6.98 -12.00 2.25
CA LEU A 343 6.94 -10.65 1.72
C LEU A 343 7.83 -9.77 2.60
N ILE A 344 8.67 -8.92 2.00
CA ILE A 344 9.59 -8.07 2.77
C ILE A 344 9.57 -6.63 2.27
N GLN A 345 9.69 -5.69 3.21
CA GLN A 345 9.97 -4.28 2.96
C GLN A 345 11.45 -4.00 3.32
N PRO A 346 12.41 -4.17 2.37
CA PRO A 346 13.84 -4.23 2.68
C PRO A 346 14.52 -2.84 2.57
N TYR A 347 13.97 -1.80 3.18
CA TYR A 347 14.48 -0.42 3.13
C TYR A 347 14.54 0.23 4.52
N GLY A 348 15.19 1.39 4.61
CA GLY A 348 15.44 2.10 5.86
C GLY A 348 16.75 1.67 6.55
N GLN A 349 17.27 2.53 7.45
CA GLN A 349 18.52 2.22 8.20
C GLN A 349 18.24 1.20 9.32
N PRO A 350 19.12 0.21 9.55
CA PRO A 350 20.46 0.01 8.96
C PRO A 350 20.48 -0.91 7.73
N LEU A 351 19.35 -1.12 7.04
CA LEU A 351 19.20 -2.11 5.98
C LEU A 351 19.88 -1.69 4.68
N ASP A 352 20.49 -2.65 4.00
CA ASP A 352 20.84 -2.58 2.59
C ASP A 352 19.79 -3.35 1.79
N THR A 353 19.05 -2.66 0.94
CA THR A 353 17.93 -3.22 0.17
C THR A 353 18.34 -4.42 -0.67
N TRP A 354 19.49 -4.33 -1.35
CA TRP A 354 19.96 -5.42 -2.20
C TRP A 354 20.41 -6.64 -1.37
N LYS A 355 21.16 -6.41 -0.27
CA LYS A 355 21.59 -7.49 0.61
C LYS A 355 20.41 -8.24 1.19
N CYS A 356 19.39 -7.54 1.69
CA CYS A 356 18.17 -8.16 2.23
C CYS A 356 17.40 -8.92 1.15
N ALA A 357 17.18 -8.33 -0.02
CA ALA A 357 16.46 -8.94 -1.13
C ALA A 357 17.16 -10.19 -1.71
N SER A 358 18.50 -10.24 -1.64
CA SER A 358 19.30 -11.36 -2.17
C SER A 358 19.31 -12.61 -1.29
N GLN A 359 18.80 -12.55 -0.05
CA GLN A 359 18.87 -13.67 0.90
C GLN A 359 17.91 -14.85 0.58
N GLY A 360 17.10 -14.74 -0.44
CA GLY A 360 16.16 -15.78 -0.84
C GLY A 360 15.20 -15.27 -1.90
N GLU A 361 14.18 -16.05 -2.22
CA GLU A 361 13.17 -15.67 -3.22
C GLU A 361 11.96 -14.95 -2.60
N SER A 362 12.21 -14.08 -1.63
CA SER A 362 11.17 -13.28 -1.01
C SER A 362 10.48 -12.36 -2.03
N LEU A 363 9.19 -12.13 -1.84
CA LEU A 363 8.45 -11.10 -2.54
C LEU A 363 8.91 -9.73 -2.03
N LEU A 364 9.16 -8.80 -2.93
CA LEU A 364 9.65 -7.47 -2.57
C LEU A 364 8.50 -6.48 -2.50
N CYS A 365 8.46 -5.71 -1.44
CA CYS A 365 7.48 -4.66 -1.20
C CYS A 365 8.17 -3.32 -0.95
N THR A 366 7.55 -2.26 -1.42
CA THR A 366 7.88 -0.87 -1.13
C THR A 366 6.66 -0.16 -0.58
N GLU A 367 6.73 1.15 -0.34
CA GLU A 367 5.57 1.93 0.06
C GLU A 367 5.49 3.25 -0.70
N PHE A 368 4.29 3.84 -0.74
CA PHE A 368 4.09 5.23 -1.12
C PHE A 368 2.87 5.84 -0.40
N TRP A 369 3.01 7.10 -0.05
CA TRP A 369 1.94 7.87 0.56
C TRP A 369 1.27 8.78 -0.46
N VAL A 370 0.01 9.13 -0.20
CA VAL A 370 -0.72 10.15 -0.95
C VAL A 370 -0.66 11.48 -0.20
N HIS A 371 -0.65 12.58 -0.95
CA HIS A 371 -0.50 13.95 -0.42
C HIS A 371 0.78 14.18 0.41
N SER A 372 1.82 13.36 0.16
CA SER A 372 3.10 13.38 0.86
C SER A 372 4.17 12.78 -0.04
N ASP A 373 5.43 13.17 0.19
CA ASP A 373 6.60 12.58 -0.51
C ASP A 373 7.15 11.34 0.22
N TRP A 374 6.55 10.93 1.34
CA TRP A 374 7.00 9.78 2.11
C TRP A 374 6.83 8.47 1.32
N GLY A 375 7.79 7.56 1.47
CA GLY A 375 7.80 6.25 0.79
C GLY A 375 8.31 6.31 -0.65
N TRP A 376 8.00 7.35 -1.44
CA TRP A 376 8.37 7.46 -2.85
C TRP A 376 9.86 7.23 -3.14
N PRO A 377 10.82 7.73 -2.33
CA PRO A 377 12.25 7.48 -2.55
C PRO A 377 12.67 6.00 -2.41
N HIS A 378 11.88 5.15 -1.76
CA HIS A 378 12.18 3.72 -1.59
C HIS A 378 11.83 2.91 -2.85
N ILE A 379 10.88 3.36 -3.66
CA ILE A 379 10.45 2.63 -4.87
C ILE A 379 11.60 2.34 -5.81
N PRO A 380 12.43 3.32 -6.24
CA PRO A 380 13.57 3.04 -7.12
C PRO A 380 14.59 2.07 -6.53
N GLN A 381 14.81 2.11 -5.20
CA GLN A 381 15.73 1.20 -4.52
C GLN A 381 15.26 -0.25 -4.63
N VAL A 382 13.98 -0.50 -4.27
CA VAL A 382 13.39 -1.83 -4.30
C VAL A 382 13.23 -2.36 -5.72
N THR A 383 12.78 -1.52 -6.67
CA THR A 383 12.61 -1.92 -8.07
C THR A 383 13.94 -2.19 -8.76
N SER A 384 15.00 -1.44 -8.41
CA SER A 384 16.36 -1.71 -8.90
C SER A 384 16.89 -3.06 -8.38
N ALA A 385 16.77 -3.33 -7.10
CA ALA A 385 17.15 -4.62 -6.51
C ALA A 385 16.36 -5.77 -7.15
N ALA A 386 15.05 -5.60 -7.34
CA ALA A 386 14.19 -6.59 -7.99
C ALA A 386 14.67 -6.94 -9.41
N ARG A 387 14.98 -5.91 -10.22
CA ARG A 387 15.49 -6.08 -11.57
C ARG A 387 16.81 -6.84 -11.60
N GLN A 388 17.77 -6.45 -10.76
CA GLN A 388 19.08 -7.12 -10.65
C GLN A 388 18.95 -8.59 -10.25
N LEU A 389 17.95 -8.92 -9.43
CA LEU A 389 17.68 -10.28 -8.95
C LEU A 389 16.70 -11.07 -9.84
N GLY A 390 16.24 -10.49 -10.97
CA GLY A 390 15.27 -11.13 -11.88
C GLY A 390 13.87 -11.33 -11.24
N ARG A 391 13.49 -10.52 -10.25
CA ARG A 391 12.17 -10.58 -9.60
C ARG A 391 11.15 -9.81 -10.44
N LYS A 392 10.09 -10.49 -10.87
CA LYS A 392 9.05 -9.89 -11.71
C LYS A 392 7.96 -9.18 -10.90
N MET A 393 7.63 -9.70 -9.71
CA MET A 393 6.56 -9.19 -8.86
C MET A 393 7.11 -8.18 -7.85
N ILE A 394 6.58 -6.96 -7.87
CA ILE A 394 6.96 -5.87 -6.98
C ILE A 394 5.70 -5.31 -6.33
N TYR A 395 5.57 -5.55 -5.03
CA TYR A 395 4.47 -5.05 -4.23
C TYR A 395 4.70 -3.60 -3.81
N ALA A 396 3.62 -2.91 -3.51
CA ALA A 396 3.67 -1.67 -2.75
C ALA A 396 2.51 -1.60 -1.75
N GLU A 397 2.84 -1.32 -0.49
CA GLU A 397 1.92 -0.72 0.46
C GLU A 397 1.64 0.70 -0.03
N GLY A 398 0.41 0.96 -0.43
CA GLY A 398 0.09 2.20 -1.11
C GLY A 398 -1.07 2.95 -0.51
N PHE A 399 -1.06 4.28 -0.73
CA PHE A 399 -2.13 5.21 -0.37
C PHE A 399 -2.21 5.58 1.12
N THR A 400 -1.20 5.30 1.93
CA THR A 400 -1.13 5.85 3.28
C THR A 400 -1.27 7.37 3.22
N CYS A 401 -2.11 7.95 4.08
CA CYS A 401 -2.42 9.37 4.06
C CYS A 401 -2.38 9.96 5.47
N THR A 402 -1.97 11.22 5.57
CA THR A 402 -1.99 11.96 6.83
C THR A 402 -3.43 12.24 7.28
N PRO A 403 -3.69 12.42 8.59
CA PRO A 403 -5.02 12.75 9.10
C PRO A 403 -5.59 14.06 8.57
N LEU A 404 -4.76 14.97 8.06
CA LEU A 404 -5.18 16.29 7.54
C LEU A 404 -6.06 16.20 6.29
N ILE A 405 -5.98 15.10 5.55
CA ILE A 405 -6.73 14.89 4.30
C ILE A 405 -7.82 13.82 4.47
N ALA A 406 -8.10 13.41 5.70
CA ALA A 406 -9.02 12.33 6.00
C ALA A 406 -10.38 12.45 5.28
N TRP A 407 -10.88 11.34 4.73
CA TRP A 407 -12.16 11.18 4.04
C TRP A 407 -12.35 12.01 2.76
N LYS A 408 -11.29 12.67 2.26
CA LYS A 408 -11.37 13.57 1.08
C LYS A 408 -10.98 12.87 -0.23
N ASP A 409 -10.43 11.66 -0.16
CA ASP A 409 -10.04 10.90 -1.34
C ASP A 409 -11.19 10.11 -1.95
N ASP A 410 -11.13 10.01 -3.28
CA ASP A 410 -12.03 9.23 -4.14
C ASP A 410 -11.23 8.51 -5.23
N PRO A 411 -11.85 7.63 -6.02
CA PRO A 411 -11.16 6.93 -7.10
C PRO A 411 -10.41 7.84 -8.07
N GLN A 412 -10.92 9.03 -8.37
CA GLN A 412 -10.24 9.99 -9.27
C GLN A 412 -8.98 10.56 -8.64
N SER A 413 -9.00 10.93 -7.35
CA SER A 413 -7.84 11.51 -6.66
C SER A 413 -6.74 10.47 -6.40
N LEU A 414 -7.11 9.19 -6.20
CA LEU A 414 -6.16 8.11 -5.92
C LEU A 414 -5.46 7.57 -7.16
N LYS A 415 -6.13 7.57 -8.33
CA LYS A 415 -5.57 7.01 -9.58
C LYS A 415 -4.19 7.54 -9.95
N PRO A 416 -3.89 8.87 -9.92
CA PRO A 416 -2.58 9.39 -10.32
C PRO A 416 -1.40 8.85 -9.50
N TYR A 417 -1.62 8.53 -8.23
CA TYR A 417 -0.59 7.93 -7.38
C TYR A 417 -0.29 6.48 -7.80
N ALA A 418 -1.33 5.70 -8.11
CA ALA A 418 -1.13 4.35 -8.66
C ALA A 418 -0.40 4.39 -10.01
N ASP A 419 -0.79 5.30 -10.91
CA ASP A 419 -0.17 5.46 -12.22
C ASP A 419 1.34 5.75 -12.10
N ARG A 420 1.71 6.68 -11.23
CA ARG A 420 3.11 7.00 -10.94
C ARG A 420 3.86 5.78 -10.37
N ALA A 421 3.26 5.06 -9.43
CA ALA A 421 3.86 3.85 -8.85
C ALA A 421 4.07 2.76 -9.91
N PHE A 422 3.11 2.57 -10.83
CA PHE A 422 3.23 1.65 -11.96
C PHE A 422 4.37 2.06 -12.90
N CYS A 423 4.47 3.34 -13.25
CA CYS A 423 5.57 3.84 -14.08
C CYS A 423 6.94 3.68 -13.41
N LEU A 424 7.02 3.64 -12.09
CA LEU A 424 8.24 3.37 -11.33
C LEU A 424 8.54 1.87 -11.17
N GLY A 425 7.65 0.97 -11.65
CA GLY A 425 7.89 -0.48 -11.69
C GLY A 425 7.12 -1.30 -10.66
N VAL A 426 6.30 -0.68 -9.82
CA VAL A 426 5.33 -1.41 -8.98
C VAL A 426 4.32 -2.11 -9.87
N ASN A 427 3.93 -3.35 -9.53
CA ASN A 427 2.95 -4.10 -10.30
C ASN A 427 1.99 -4.95 -9.44
N ARG A 428 2.02 -4.75 -8.11
CA ARG A 428 1.05 -5.33 -7.18
C ARG A 428 0.78 -4.35 -6.03
N LEU A 429 -0.43 -3.81 -5.96
CA LEU A 429 -0.82 -2.87 -4.90
C LEU A 429 -1.39 -3.62 -3.69
N MET A 430 -1.01 -3.18 -2.51
CA MET A 430 -1.67 -3.46 -1.23
C MET A 430 -2.21 -2.14 -0.70
N LEU A 431 -3.54 -2.04 -0.58
CA LEU A 431 -4.22 -0.79 -0.25
C LEU A 431 -4.14 -0.53 1.26
N HIS A 432 -3.50 0.55 1.67
CA HIS A 432 -3.39 0.94 3.08
C HIS A 432 -4.40 2.07 3.40
N ALA A 433 -5.45 1.81 4.21
CA ALA A 433 -5.80 0.54 4.80
C ALA A 433 -7.32 0.46 5.03
N GLY A 434 -7.83 -0.74 5.20
CA GLY A 434 -9.18 -1.00 5.70
C GLY A 434 -9.14 -1.48 7.14
N ALA A 435 -9.96 -0.91 8.02
CA ALA A 435 -10.19 -1.45 9.35
C ALA A 435 -11.34 -2.45 9.34
N GLN A 436 -11.20 -3.56 10.05
CA GLN A 436 -12.31 -4.51 10.26
C GLN A 436 -13.44 -3.79 10.96
N ASN A 437 -14.65 -3.80 10.37
CA ASN A 437 -15.80 -3.16 10.96
C ASN A 437 -16.62 -4.17 11.79
N PRO A 438 -16.59 -4.09 13.13
CA PRO A 438 -17.35 -5.04 13.98
C PRO A 438 -18.87 -4.81 13.95
N TRP A 439 -19.33 -3.70 13.35
CA TRP A 439 -20.73 -3.28 13.28
C TRP A 439 -21.15 -3.12 11.80
N PRO A 440 -21.47 -4.22 11.10
CA PRO A 440 -21.68 -4.18 9.64
C PRO A 440 -22.85 -3.29 9.19
N ASP A 441 -23.83 -3.03 10.08
CA ASP A 441 -25.02 -2.23 9.77
C ASP A 441 -24.85 -0.72 10.02
N VAL A 442 -23.67 -0.27 10.50
CA VAL A 442 -23.41 1.15 10.76
C VAL A 442 -22.34 1.73 9.85
N LEU A 443 -22.50 2.98 9.49
CA LEU A 443 -21.67 3.66 8.49
C LEU A 443 -21.02 4.93 9.05
N PRO A 444 -19.81 5.24 8.61
CA PRO A 444 -18.93 4.41 7.82
C PRO A 444 -18.28 3.26 8.60
N GLY A 445 -18.36 3.23 9.95
CA GLY A 445 -17.88 2.17 10.82
C GLY A 445 -16.48 2.41 11.40
N MET A 446 -15.78 1.33 11.75
CA MET A 446 -14.43 1.38 12.32
C MET A 446 -13.45 2.07 11.36
N THR A 447 -12.57 2.90 11.91
CA THR A 447 -11.50 3.58 11.16
C THR A 447 -10.14 3.02 11.54
N PHE A 448 -9.15 3.13 10.65
CA PHE A 448 -7.75 2.90 11.00
C PHE A 448 -7.21 4.11 11.78
N GLY A 449 -7.66 4.23 13.04
CA GLY A 449 -7.29 5.32 13.94
C GLY A 449 -7.36 6.69 13.25
N LYS A 450 -6.29 7.46 13.39
CA LYS A 450 -6.12 8.82 12.86
C LYS A 450 -5.77 8.92 11.37
N TRP A 451 -5.40 7.83 10.71
CA TRP A 451 -4.90 7.87 9.33
C TRP A 451 -5.98 8.22 8.31
N GLY A 452 -5.61 8.98 7.28
CA GLY A 452 -6.56 9.69 6.43
C GLY A 452 -7.28 8.84 5.40
N THR A 453 -6.59 7.97 4.66
CA THR A 453 -7.21 7.13 3.64
C THR A 453 -7.89 5.93 4.29
N GLN A 454 -9.18 5.78 4.02
CA GLN A 454 -9.99 4.71 4.58
C GLN A 454 -10.56 3.86 3.42
N PHE A 455 -9.91 2.72 3.14
CA PHE A 455 -10.41 1.72 2.18
C PHE A 455 -11.41 0.78 2.86
N THR A 456 -12.54 1.32 3.31
CA THR A 456 -13.58 0.55 4.00
C THR A 456 -14.82 0.40 3.12
N PRO A 457 -15.53 -0.75 3.18
CA PRO A 457 -16.82 -0.92 2.54
C PRO A 457 -17.87 0.14 2.93
N GLY A 458 -17.67 0.81 4.08
CA GLY A 458 -18.47 1.92 4.53
C GLY A 458 -18.29 3.24 3.75
N GLN A 459 -17.31 3.37 2.86
CA GLN A 459 -17.16 4.56 2.01
C GLN A 459 -18.34 4.74 1.05
N THR A 460 -18.78 5.99 0.86
CA THR A 460 -19.87 6.30 -0.08
C THR A 460 -19.56 5.86 -1.51
N TRP A 461 -18.34 6.14 -1.98
CA TRP A 461 -17.91 5.72 -3.31
C TRP A 461 -17.73 4.20 -3.44
N TRP A 462 -17.48 3.47 -2.35
CA TRP A 462 -17.47 2.02 -2.36
C TRP A 462 -18.88 1.46 -2.53
N GLN A 463 -19.82 1.94 -1.72
CA GLN A 463 -21.23 1.53 -1.76
C GLN A 463 -21.91 1.82 -3.09
N SER A 464 -21.56 2.92 -3.76
CA SER A 464 -22.06 3.25 -5.10
C SER A 464 -21.45 2.38 -6.22
N GLY A 465 -20.43 1.55 -5.92
CA GLY A 465 -19.74 0.71 -6.89
C GLY A 465 -18.46 1.31 -7.47
N GLY A 466 -18.05 2.50 -7.02
CA GLY A 466 -16.80 3.15 -7.47
C GLY A 466 -15.54 2.37 -7.10
N ALA A 467 -15.55 1.64 -5.98
CA ALA A 467 -14.45 0.78 -5.59
C ALA A 467 -14.16 -0.30 -6.65
N LYS A 468 -15.21 -0.95 -7.15
CA LYS A 468 -15.06 -1.95 -8.20
C LYS A 468 -14.42 -1.39 -9.46
N LEU A 469 -14.81 -0.18 -9.87
CA LEU A 469 -14.23 0.48 -11.05
C LEU A 469 -12.74 0.75 -10.89
N LEU A 470 -12.34 1.28 -9.72
CA LEU A 470 -10.94 1.54 -9.39
C LEU A 470 -10.13 0.23 -9.31
N PHE A 471 -10.66 -0.80 -8.68
CA PHE A 471 -9.93 -2.07 -8.51
C PHE A 471 -9.89 -2.89 -9.80
N ASP A 472 -10.90 -2.81 -10.65
CA ASP A 472 -10.87 -3.37 -12.02
C ASP A 472 -9.79 -2.66 -12.86
N TYR A 473 -9.68 -1.32 -12.74
CA TYR A 473 -8.60 -0.56 -13.36
C TYR A 473 -7.23 -1.05 -12.88
N PHE A 474 -7.00 -1.14 -11.56
CA PHE A 474 -5.75 -1.64 -11.00
C PHE A 474 -5.45 -3.06 -11.48
N SER A 475 -6.45 -3.93 -11.48
CA SER A 475 -6.29 -5.33 -11.90
C SER A 475 -5.85 -5.45 -13.36
N ARG A 476 -6.42 -4.65 -14.26
CA ARG A 476 -6.03 -4.63 -15.68
C ARG A 476 -4.60 -4.11 -15.87
N CYS A 477 -4.22 -3.04 -15.17
CA CYS A 477 -2.85 -2.54 -15.18
C CYS A 477 -1.88 -3.59 -14.67
N GLN A 478 -2.14 -4.16 -13.49
CA GLN A 478 -1.29 -5.17 -12.86
C GLN A 478 -1.16 -6.42 -13.71
N ALA A 479 -2.25 -6.88 -14.36
CA ALA A 479 -2.20 -8.07 -15.21
C ALA A 479 -1.19 -7.95 -16.36
N LEU A 480 -1.08 -6.78 -16.97
CA LEU A 480 -0.11 -6.55 -18.05
C LEU A 480 1.29 -6.20 -17.51
N LEU A 481 1.38 -5.43 -16.41
CA LEU A 481 2.67 -5.02 -15.84
C LEU A 481 3.42 -6.17 -15.12
N GLN A 482 2.74 -7.27 -14.82
CA GLN A 482 3.35 -8.49 -14.27
C GLN A 482 3.94 -9.42 -15.34
N LEU A 483 3.65 -9.16 -16.62
CA LEU A 483 4.17 -9.96 -17.74
C LEU A 483 5.62 -9.61 -18.06
N GLY A 484 6.31 -10.58 -18.61
CA GLY A 484 7.60 -10.43 -19.23
C GLY A 484 8.68 -9.75 -18.39
N ASP A 485 9.64 -9.17 -19.06
CA ASP A 485 10.74 -8.49 -18.44
C ASP A 485 10.63 -6.95 -18.62
N TYR A 486 11.24 -6.21 -17.73
CA TYR A 486 11.37 -4.77 -17.86
C TYR A 486 12.33 -4.44 -19.03
N VAL A 487 11.91 -3.58 -19.95
CA VAL A 487 12.63 -3.25 -21.18
C VAL A 487 12.97 -1.75 -21.21
N ASP A 488 13.19 -1.13 -20.11
CA ASP A 488 13.67 0.23 -20.14
C ASP A 488 15.10 0.28 -19.64
N ASP A 489 15.96 0.68 -20.56
CA ASP A 489 17.25 1.21 -20.21
C ASP A 489 17.34 2.61 -20.80
N HIS A 490 16.97 3.61 -19.99
CA HIS A 490 17.21 5.02 -20.32
C HIS A 490 18.66 5.28 -20.71
N THR A 491 19.57 4.35 -20.40
CA THR A 491 21.00 4.43 -20.71
C THR A 491 21.37 3.80 -22.06
N THR A 492 20.63 2.78 -22.54
CA THR A 492 20.95 2.08 -23.80
C THR A 492 20.02 2.40 -24.96
N GLY A 493 18.96 3.16 -24.75
CA GLY A 493 17.98 3.54 -25.77
C GLY A 493 17.12 2.39 -26.30
N LYS A 494 17.22 1.17 -25.74
CA LYS A 494 16.37 0.05 -26.10
C LYS A 494 15.06 0.10 -25.32
N GLY A 495 13.94 -0.02 -26.02
CA GLY A 495 12.60 0.12 -25.43
C GLY A 495 12.21 1.57 -25.15
N SER A 496 12.92 2.55 -25.69
CA SER A 496 12.66 3.96 -25.42
C SER A 496 11.37 4.43 -26.10
N LEU A 497 10.67 5.27 -25.36
CA LEU A 497 9.55 6.04 -25.83
C LEU A 497 9.92 7.52 -25.77
N THR A 498 9.63 8.24 -26.84
CA THR A 498 9.65 9.70 -26.83
C THR A 498 8.26 10.23 -27.10
N ALA A 499 7.87 11.30 -26.43
CA ALA A 499 6.57 11.93 -26.60
C ALA A 499 6.76 13.43 -26.85
N ASP A 500 5.93 13.98 -27.73
CA ASP A 500 5.92 15.43 -27.95
C ASP A 500 5.32 16.11 -26.70
N GLY A 501 6.14 16.88 -26.00
CA GLY A 501 5.77 17.62 -24.80
C GLY A 501 6.11 16.92 -23.49
N ASP A 502 6.00 17.68 -22.39
CA ASP A 502 6.30 17.28 -21.04
C ASP A 502 5.17 16.48 -20.37
N SER A 503 5.45 15.82 -19.26
CA SER A 503 4.46 15.17 -18.38
C SER A 503 3.72 13.99 -19.01
N ILE A 504 4.38 13.22 -19.85
CA ILE A 504 4.02 11.84 -20.19
C ILE A 504 4.93 10.92 -19.39
N GLU A 505 4.32 10.18 -18.48
CA GLU A 505 5.02 9.13 -17.71
C GLU A 505 4.77 7.79 -18.40
N TRP A 506 5.74 6.88 -18.32
CA TRP A 506 5.62 5.59 -18.99
C TRP A 506 6.53 4.51 -18.43
N ILE A 507 6.19 3.25 -18.72
CA ILE A 507 7.05 2.07 -18.49
C ILE A 507 6.81 1.07 -19.62
N CYS A 508 7.82 0.31 -19.99
CA CYS A 508 7.75 -0.75 -21.00
C CYS A 508 8.01 -2.13 -20.40
N ARG A 509 7.21 -3.11 -20.81
CA ARG A 509 7.41 -4.54 -20.52
C ARG A 509 7.47 -5.32 -21.83
N ARG A 510 8.26 -6.38 -21.88
CA ARG A 510 8.34 -7.29 -23.03
C ARG A 510 8.02 -8.71 -22.61
N GLU A 511 6.97 -9.27 -23.19
CA GLU A 511 6.61 -10.67 -23.06
C GLU A 511 6.78 -11.35 -24.43
N ASN A 512 7.79 -12.20 -24.57
CA ASN A 512 8.20 -12.79 -25.85
C ASN A 512 8.46 -11.70 -26.91
N ASP A 513 7.67 -11.71 -28.00
CA ASP A 513 7.75 -10.72 -29.07
C ASP A 513 6.78 -9.54 -28.91
N THR A 514 6.06 -9.44 -27.78
CA THR A 514 5.10 -8.37 -27.53
C THR A 514 5.69 -7.30 -26.64
N ASP A 515 5.67 -6.05 -27.08
CA ASP A 515 6.02 -4.88 -26.26
C ASP A 515 4.74 -4.24 -25.71
N LEU A 516 4.74 -3.95 -24.40
CA LEU A 516 3.64 -3.38 -23.64
C LEU A 516 4.09 -2.05 -23.05
N TYR A 517 3.69 -0.95 -23.67
CA TYR A 517 3.97 0.40 -23.17
C TYR A 517 2.79 0.91 -22.36
N PHE A 518 2.94 1.04 -21.05
CA PHE A 518 1.98 1.75 -20.20
C PHE A 518 2.31 3.23 -20.23
N VAL A 519 1.36 4.06 -20.66
CA VAL A 519 1.55 5.49 -20.90
C VAL A 519 0.50 6.27 -20.12
N VAL A 520 0.93 7.35 -19.47
CA VAL A 520 0.10 8.18 -18.57
C VAL A 520 0.18 9.65 -18.95
N ASN A 521 -0.97 10.30 -19.13
CA ASN A 521 -1.07 11.75 -19.14
C ASN A 521 -1.07 12.27 -17.69
N ALA A 522 0.06 12.80 -17.23
CA ALA A 522 0.20 13.31 -15.85
C ALA A 522 -0.45 14.70 -15.62
N LYS A 523 -1.26 15.22 -16.56
CA LYS A 523 -1.93 16.53 -16.47
C LYS A 523 -3.45 16.40 -16.37
N ASP A 524 -4.10 17.43 -15.78
CA ASP A 524 -5.55 17.55 -15.65
C ASP A 524 -6.23 18.17 -16.90
N GLU A 525 -5.62 18.04 -18.07
CA GLU A 525 -6.12 18.56 -19.34
C GLU A 525 -6.07 17.49 -20.45
N GLU A 526 -6.97 17.59 -21.42
CA GLU A 526 -6.95 16.78 -22.63
C GLU A 526 -5.77 17.18 -23.50
N ARG A 527 -5.02 16.21 -23.99
CA ARG A 527 -3.82 16.42 -24.79
C ARG A 527 -3.80 15.53 -26.02
N GLU A 528 -3.39 16.10 -27.14
CA GLU A 528 -3.00 15.34 -28.32
C GLU A 528 -1.46 15.19 -28.29
N VAL A 529 -0.99 13.96 -28.31
CA VAL A 529 0.42 13.62 -28.13
C VAL A 529 0.85 12.64 -29.22
N CYS A 530 1.97 12.94 -29.89
CA CYS A 530 2.64 11.97 -30.75
C CYS A 530 3.66 11.18 -29.92
N ILE A 531 3.46 9.87 -29.84
CA ILE A 531 4.30 8.95 -29.10
C ILE A 531 5.10 8.14 -30.09
N THR A 532 6.45 8.23 -30.02
CA THR A 532 7.35 7.45 -30.86
C THR A 532 7.98 6.32 -30.05
N LEU A 533 7.73 5.10 -30.49
CA LEU A 533 8.19 3.85 -29.90
C LEU A 533 9.36 3.27 -30.67
N GLN A 534 10.30 2.65 -30.00
CA GLN A 534 11.35 1.87 -30.68
C GLN A 534 10.78 0.56 -31.20
N GLY A 535 11.07 0.24 -32.45
CA GLY A 535 10.58 -0.94 -33.15
C GLY A 535 9.52 -0.62 -34.20
N GLY A 536 9.58 -1.36 -35.30
CA GLY A 536 8.64 -1.27 -36.44
C GLY A 536 8.05 -2.64 -36.78
N GLY A 537 7.21 -2.68 -37.84
CA GLY A 537 6.67 -3.92 -38.36
C GLY A 537 5.54 -4.54 -37.54
N ARG A 538 4.92 -3.77 -36.63
CA ARG A 538 3.78 -4.21 -35.81
C ARG A 538 2.71 -3.13 -35.80
N ILE A 539 1.44 -3.55 -35.73
CA ILE A 539 0.29 -2.65 -35.58
C ILE A 539 0.18 -2.24 -34.11
N PRO A 540 0.15 -0.92 -33.79
CA PRO A 540 -0.11 -0.48 -32.42
C PRO A 540 -1.59 -0.67 -32.07
N GLU A 541 -1.85 -1.40 -30.98
CA GLU A 541 -3.16 -1.53 -30.36
C GLU A 541 -3.25 -0.62 -29.13
N LEU A 542 -4.38 0.06 -28.93
CA LEU A 542 -4.68 0.89 -27.78
C LEU A 542 -5.60 0.13 -26.83
N TRP A 543 -5.10 -0.20 -25.64
CA TRP A 543 -5.84 -0.91 -24.61
C TRP A 543 -6.10 0.04 -23.44
N HIS A 544 -7.37 0.30 -23.15
CA HIS A 544 -7.83 1.28 -22.17
C HIS A 544 -8.18 0.61 -20.84
N PRO A 545 -7.29 0.65 -19.80
CA PRO A 545 -7.54 -0.09 -18.58
C PRO A 545 -8.69 0.46 -17.75
N GLU A 546 -9.08 1.74 -17.93
CA GLU A 546 -10.23 2.35 -17.26
C GLU A 546 -11.56 1.71 -17.69
N SER A 547 -11.73 1.39 -18.97
CA SER A 547 -12.96 0.79 -19.54
C SER A 547 -12.84 -0.71 -19.84
N GLY A 548 -11.61 -1.22 -19.99
CA GLY A 548 -11.35 -2.57 -20.50
C GLY A 548 -11.52 -2.69 -22.02
N SER A 549 -11.74 -1.56 -22.75
CA SER A 549 -11.86 -1.56 -24.21
C SER A 549 -10.50 -1.64 -24.90
N ARG A 550 -10.49 -2.10 -26.14
CA ARG A 550 -9.31 -2.24 -26.98
C ARG A 550 -9.67 -1.87 -28.41
N GLU A 551 -8.72 -1.23 -29.10
CA GLU A 551 -8.86 -0.89 -30.51
C GLU A 551 -7.49 -0.82 -31.19
N GLU A 552 -7.41 -0.96 -32.50
CA GLU A 552 -6.22 -0.61 -33.28
C GLU A 552 -6.05 0.90 -33.32
N ALA A 553 -4.82 1.39 -33.22
CA ALA A 553 -4.56 2.81 -33.35
C ALA A 553 -4.94 3.32 -34.76
N LEU A 554 -5.77 4.36 -34.78
CA LEU A 554 -6.26 4.94 -36.05
C LEU A 554 -5.19 5.82 -36.73
N CYS A 555 -4.30 6.41 -35.95
CA CYS A 555 -3.33 7.40 -36.43
C CYS A 555 -1.91 6.95 -36.03
N TRP A 556 -1.21 6.28 -36.96
CA TRP A 556 0.17 5.83 -36.74
C TRP A 556 0.96 5.70 -38.05
N THR A 557 2.27 5.78 -37.96
CA THR A 557 3.20 5.52 -39.05
C THR A 557 4.46 4.82 -38.56
N THR A 558 5.15 4.07 -39.43
CA THR A 558 6.45 3.47 -39.14
C THR A 558 7.44 3.65 -40.27
N ASP A 559 8.69 3.82 -39.93
CA ASP A 559 9.82 3.83 -40.84
C ASP A 559 10.57 2.48 -40.86
N GLY A 560 10.06 1.46 -40.14
CA GLY A 560 10.66 0.15 -39.98
C GLY A 560 11.64 0.06 -38.79
N LEU A 561 12.10 1.18 -38.23
CA LEU A 561 12.94 1.27 -37.03
C LEU A 561 12.15 1.79 -35.83
N THR A 562 11.26 2.75 -36.07
CA THR A 562 10.39 3.37 -35.06
C THR A 562 8.93 3.33 -35.51
N THR A 563 8.02 3.39 -34.55
CA THR A 563 6.58 3.54 -34.78
C THR A 563 6.08 4.76 -34.03
N SER A 564 5.51 5.73 -34.76
CA SER A 564 4.88 6.92 -34.19
C SER A 564 3.38 6.74 -34.13
N VAL A 565 2.77 6.98 -32.97
CA VAL A 565 1.33 6.85 -32.70
C VAL A 565 0.80 8.19 -32.20
N LEU A 566 -0.19 8.75 -32.87
CA LEU A 566 -0.86 9.98 -32.46
C LEU A 566 -2.12 9.64 -31.67
N VAL A 567 -2.15 10.00 -30.37
CA VAL A 567 -3.24 9.73 -29.46
C VAL A 567 -3.81 11.01 -28.83
N THR A 568 -5.09 11.02 -28.52
CA THR A 568 -5.70 12.04 -27.68
C THR A 568 -5.95 11.43 -26.31
N LEU A 569 -5.27 11.93 -25.29
CA LEU A 569 -5.37 11.48 -23.89
C LEU A 569 -6.24 12.47 -23.12
N SER A 570 -7.31 11.98 -22.48
CA SER A 570 -8.13 12.75 -21.54
C SER A 570 -7.33 13.15 -20.30
N PRO A 571 -7.86 14.05 -19.44
CA PRO A 571 -7.22 14.38 -18.17
C PRO A 571 -6.89 13.13 -17.32
N ARG A 572 -5.65 12.98 -16.92
CA ARG A 572 -5.16 11.84 -16.11
C ARG A 572 -5.49 10.47 -16.71
N GLU A 573 -5.64 10.38 -18.02
CA GLU A 573 -5.82 9.09 -18.70
C GLU A 573 -4.52 8.31 -18.76
N SER A 574 -4.63 7.00 -18.62
CA SER A 574 -3.57 6.05 -18.92
C SER A 574 -4.05 5.02 -19.93
N LEU A 575 -3.16 4.54 -20.76
CA LEU A 575 -3.44 3.49 -21.73
C LEU A 575 -2.21 2.59 -21.93
N PHE A 576 -2.43 1.38 -22.43
CA PHE A 576 -1.36 0.55 -22.98
C PHE A 576 -1.31 0.70 -24.50
N ILE A 577 -0.09 0.89 -25.03
CA ILE A 577 0.18 0.69 -26.45
C ILE A 577 0.82 -0.70 -26.57
N VAL A 578 0.10 -1.62 -27.20
CA VAL A 578 0.48 -3.04 -27.33
C VAL A 578 0.97 -3.30 -28.73
N MET A 579 2.24 -3.73 -28.85
CA MET A 579 2.92 -3.99 -30.11
C MET A 579 3.11 -5.51 -30.28
N ARG A 580 2.08 -6.22 -30.76
CA ARG A 580 2.09 -7.69 -30.89
C ARG A 580 1.81 -8.22 -32.30
N GLN A 581 0.97 -7.54 -33.08
CA GLN A 581 0.54 -8.03 -34.39
C GLN A 581 1.52 -7.61 -35.51
N PRO A 582 2.17 -8.56 -36.21
CA PRO A 582 3.08 -8.24 -37.32
C PRO A 582 2.33 -7.55 -38.47
N THR A 583 2.99 -6.61 -39.13
CA THR A 583 2.45 -5.96 -40.33
C THR A 583 3.57 -5.53 -41.29
N THR A 584 3.24 -5.49 -42.58
CA THR A 584 4.04 -4.88 -43.64
C THR A 584 3.57 -3.45 -43.97
N SER A 585 2.46 -3.00 -43.34
CA SER A 585 1.95 -1.64 -43.52
C SER A 585 2.90 -0.61 -42.95
N THR A 586 3.09 0.51 -43.62
CA THR A 586 3.84 1.67 -43.14
C THR A 586 2.99 2.62 -42.30
N GLY A 587 1.73 2.25 -42.06
CA GLY A 587 0.81 3.02 -41.22
C GLY A 587 -0.40 3.59 -41.96
N THR A 588 -1.05 4.51 -41.31
CA THR A 588 -2.27 5.19 -41.78
C THR A 588 -1.99 6.68 -42.02
N THR A 589 -2.02 7.48 -40.97
CA THR A 589 -1.81 8.93 -40.99
C THR A 589 -1.49 9.42 -39.56
N LEU A 590 -0.75 10.52 -39.44
CA LEU A 590 -0.55 11.24 -38.17
C LEU A 590 -1.47 12.47 -38.07
N LYS A 591 -2.69 12.38 -38.58
CA LYS A 591 -3.68 13.45 -38.47
C LYS A 591 -4.90 12.95 -37.72
N THR A 592 -5.18 13.55 -36.57
CA THR A 592 -6.42 13.28 -35.86
C THR A 592 -7.61 13.94 -36.54
N VAL A 593 -8.70 13.19 -36.63
CA VAL A 593 -10.01 13.74 -37.01
C VAL A 593 -10.82 13.89 -35.72
N LYS A 594 -10.81 15.10 -35.13
CA LYS A 594 -11.65 15.38 -33.96
C LYS A 594 -13.14 15.35 -34.39
N PRO A 595 -14.03 14.70 -33.60
CA PRO A 595 -15.46 14.73 -33.87
C PRO A 595 -15.94 16.19 -33.81
N THR A 596 -16.68 16.62 -34.81
CA THR A 596 -17.21 17.99 -34.85
C THR A 596 -18.53 18.07 -34.08
N VAL A 597 -18.59 18.95 -33.08
CA VAL A 597 -19.84 19.31 -32.39
C VAL A 597 -20.70 20.15 -33.34
N VAL A 598 -21.82 19.60 -33.79
CA VAL A 598 -22.74 20.28 -34.72
C VAL A 598 -23.91 20.93 -33.99
N ASN A 599 -24.20 20.55 -32.78
CA ASN A 599 -25.23 21.15 -31.92
C ASN A 599 -24.96 20.83 -30.44
N THR A 600 -25.44 21.70 -29.56
CA THR A 600 -25.40 21.52 -28.10
C THR A 600 -26.78 21.83 -27.53
N ILE A 601 -27.30 20.94 -26.69
CA ILE A 601 -28.57 21.12 -25.97
C ILE A 601 -28.23 21.30 -24.51
N ASP A 602 -28.60 22.46 -23.93
CA ASP A 602 -28.41 22.74 -22.51
C ASP A 602 -29.46 21.99 -21.67
N LEU A 603 -28.99 21.23 -20.69
CA LEU A 603 -29.77 20.45 -19.74
C LEU A 603 -29.52 20.89 -18.27
N SER A 604 -28.94 22.07 -18.06
CA SER A 604 -28.53 22.53 -16.72
C SER A 604 -29.66 23.03 -15.81
N LYS A 605 -30.93 22.98 -16.28
CA LYS A 605 -32.08 23.58 -15.56
C LYS A 605 -33.15 22.55 -15.25
N ARG A 606 -33.86 22.79 -14.11
CA ARG A 606 -35.07 22.04 -13.69
C ARG A 606 -34.82 20.55 -13.46
N TRP A 607 -33.93 20.24 -12.52
CA TRP A 607 -33.73 18.88 -12.06
C TRP A 607 -34.56 18.61 -10.80
N THR A 608 -35.23 17.46 -10.74
CA THR A 608 -35.75 16.90 -9.48
C THR A 608 -34.65 16.03 -8.90
N VAL A 609 -34.33 16.27 -7.62
CA VAL A 609 -33.29 15.47 -6.91
C VAL A 609 -33.98 14.75 -5.77
N SER A 610 -33.90 13.41 -5.77
CA SER A 610 -34.44 12.55 -4.71
C SER A 610 -33.31 12.02 -3.84
N PHE A 611 -33.56 12.02 -2.51
CA PHE A 611 -32.60 11.55 -1.50
C PHE A 611 -33.11 10.27 -0.84
N PRO A 612 -32.22 9.37 -0.38
CA PRO A 612 -32.61 8.18 0.35
C PRO A 612 -33.17 8.56 1.72
N GLU A 613 -34.16 7.81 2.19
CA GLU A 613 -34.76 7.95 3.51
C GLU A 613 -33.73 7.76 4.64
N GLY A 614 -33.94 8.41 5.76
CA GLY A 614 -33.14 8.21 6.98
C GLY A 614 -31.86 9.05 7.06
N TRP A 615 -31.46 9.78 6.01
CA TRP A 615 -30.22 10.59 6.00
C TRP A 615 -30.43 12.08 6.27
N GLY A 616 -31.64 12.48 6.64
CA GLY A 616 -31.97 13.84 7.11
C GLY A 616 -32.35 14.82 6.02
N ALA A 617 -32.13 14.52 4.75
CA ALA A 617 -32.63 15.30 3.62
C ALA A 617 -34.13 15.00 3.38
N PRO A 618 -34.91 15.94 2.79
CA PRO A 618 -36.25 15.66 2.34
C PRO A 618 -36.28 14.62 1.20
N ASP A 619 -37.40 13.94 0.97
CA ASP A 619 -37.52 12.91 -0.08
C ASP A 619 -37.12 13.42 -1.45
N SER A 620 -37.45 14.69 -1.75
CA SER A 620 -37.02 15.34 -3.00
C SER A 620 -37.01 16.86 -2.92
N ILE A 621 -36.19 17.45 -3.78
CA ILE A 621 -36.14 18.91 -4.03
C ILE A 621 -36.18 19.19 -5.52
N VAL A 622 -36.52 20.41 -5.91
CA VAL A 622 -36.44 20.89 -7.31
C VAL A 622 -35.33 21.95 -7.40
N LEU A 623 -34.29 21.67 -8.17
CA LEU A 623 -33.24 22.64 -8.51
C LEU A 623 -33.58 23.33 -9.83
N ASN A 624 -33.87 24.62 -9.77
CA ASN A 624 -34.12 25.43 -11.01
C ASN A 624 -32.83 25.68 -11.79
N SER A 625 -31.68 25.66 -11.12
CA SER A 625 -30.32 25.69 -11.67
C SER A 625 -29.45 24.75 -10.83
N LEU A 626 -28.44 24.15 -11.45
CA LEU A 626 -27.46 23.31 -10.72
C LEU A 626 -26.65 24.16 -9.77
N ALA A 627 -26.50 23.68 -8.53
CA ALA A 627 -25.71 24.28 -7.48
C ALA A 627 -25.23 23.18 -6.51
N SER A 628 -24.22 23.49 -5.74
CA SER A 628 -23.73 22.55 -4.73
C SER A 628 -24.77 22.31 -3.62
N TRP A 629 -24.94 21.05 -3.21
CA TRP A 629 -25.76 20.70 -2.04
C TRP A 629 -25.29 21.43 -0.78
N SER A 630 -23.97 21.62 -0.64
CA SER A 630 -23.37 22.31 0.52
C SER A 630 -23.80 23.78 0.66
N GLU A 631 -24.38 24.39 -0.38
CA GLU A 631 -24.88 25.76 -0.40
C GLU A 631 -26.41 25.82 -0.20
N HIS A 632 -27.09 24.69 -0.08
CA HIS A 632 -28.55 24.64 0.03
C HIS A 632 -29.03 25.15 1.39
N SER A 633 -30.19 25.81 1.42
CA SER A 633 -30.78 26.36 2.66
C SER A 633 -31.25 25.31 3.65
N ASP A 634 -31.76 24.17 3.16
CA ASP A 634 -32.14 23.02 3.98
C ASP A 634 -30.89 22.33 4.52
N SER A 635 -30.80 22.16 5.84
CA SER A 635 -29.64 21.55 6.51
C SER A 635 -29.47 20.08 6.19
N GLY A 636 -30.57 19.34 5.96
CA GLY A 636 -30.53 17.93 5.57
C GLY A 636 -29.88 17.75 4.20
N VAL A 637 -30.12 18.67 3.25
CA VAL A 637 -29.46 18.71 1.95
C VAL A 637 -28.02 19.20 2.07
N ARG A 638 -27.79 20.26 2.83
CA ARG A 638 -26.46 20.88 3.02
C ARG A 638 -25.43 19.91 3.54
N TYR A 639 -25.79 19.09 4.50
CA TYR A 639 -24.92 18.09 5.13
C TYR A 639 -25.10 16.68 4.58
N PHE A 640 -25.81 16.51 3.47
CA PHE A 640 -26.03 15.19 2.90
C PHE A 640 -24.73 14.54 2.41
N SER A 641 -24.54 13.27 2.73
CA SER A 641 -23.51 12.40 2.13
C SER A 641 -24.14 11.08 1.73
N GLY A 642 -23.73 10.57 0.57
CA GLY A 642 -24.31 9.38 -0.03
C GLY A 642 -24.69 9.62 -1.48
N THR A 643 -25.62 8.82 -2.01
CA THR A 643 -26.08 8.88 -3.40
C THR A 643 -27.45 9.54 -3.47
N ALA A 644 -27.59 10.59 -4.30
CA ALA A 644 -28.89 11.20 -4.62
C ALA A 644 -29.14 11.12 -6.12
N ARG A 645 -30.42 10.94 -6.50
CA ARG A 645 -30.83 10.75 -7.89
C ARG A 645 -31.40 12.05 -8.47
N TYR A 646 -30.75 12.55 -9.50
CA TYR A 646 -31.22 13.63 -10.36
C TYR A 646 -32.07 13.06 -11.46
N ARG A 647 -33.23 13.69 -11.75
CA ARG A 647 -34.14 13.27 -12.82
C ARG A 647 -34.63 14.46 -13.65
N GLN A 648 -34.57 14.29 -14.96
CA GLN A 648 -35.09 15.27 -15.92
C GLN A 648 -35.67 14.56 -17.15
N THR A 649 -36.66 15.18 -17.82
CA THR A 649 -37.21 14.72 -19.11
C THR A 649 -36.69 15.60 -20.23
N LEU A 650 -35.96 15.00 -21.17
CA LEU A 650 -35.51 15.62 -22.41
C LEU A 650 -36.49 15.32 -23.53
N THR A 651 -37.14 16.34 -24.06
CA THR A 651 -37.98 16.21 -25.26
C THR A 651 -37.17 16.54 -26.51
N MET A 652 -37.00 15.56 -27.39
CA MET A 652 -36.31 15.75 -28.66
C MET A 652 -37.24 16.49 -29.63
N LYS A 653 -36.87 17.71 -30.03
CA LYS A 653 -37.65 18.53 -30.97
C LYS A 653 -37.63 18.01 -32.42
N ARG A 654 -36.68 17.13 -32.73
CA ARG A 654 -36.52 16.52 -34.07
C ARG A 654 -36.14 15.05 -33.91
N ALA A 655 -36.45 14.21 -34.87
CA ALA A 655 -36.00 12.83 -34.92
C ALA A 655 -34.45 12.75 -34.84
N LEU A 656 -33.94 11.68 -34.22
CA LEU A 656 -32.50 11.40 -34.16
C LEU A 656 -31.95 11.33 -35.61
N LYS A 657 -30.89 12.09 -35.87
CA LYS A 657 -30.28 12.14 -37.21
C LYS A 657 -29.36 10.94 -37.41
N LYS A 658 -29.57 10.18 -38.48
CA LYS A 658 -28.67 9.08 -38.88
C LYS A 658 -27.24 9.63 -39.06
N GLY A 659 -26.23 8.91 -38.54
CA GLY A 659 -24.81 9.31 -38.64
C GLY A 659 -24.38 10.34 -37.61
N MET A 660 -25.20 10.66 -36.61
CA MET A 660 -24.81 11.48 -35.44
C MET A 660 -24.61 10.63 -34.21
N ARG A 661 -23.74 11.11 -33.30
CA ARG A 661 -23.58 10.59 -31.95
C ARG A 661 -24.11 11.63 -30.97
N TYR A 662 -24.73 11.16 -29.92
CA TYR A 662 -25.24 11.99 -28.82
C TYR A 662 -24.48 11.68 -27.55
N VAL A 663 -23.67 12.63 -27.11
CA VAL A 663 -22.81 12.49 -25.91
C VAL A 663 -23.37 13.36 -24.81
N LEU A 664 -23.74 12.75 -23.69
CA LEU A 664 -24.11 13.47 -22.48
C LEU A 664 -22.84 13.88 -21.74
N ASP A 665 -22.64 15.19 -21.60
CA ASP A 665 -21.55 15.82 -20.85
C ASP A 665 -22.13 16.40 -19.57
N LEU A 666 -21.73 15.87 -18.42
CA LEU A 666 -22.22 16.29 -17.10
C LEU A 666 -21.48 17.51 -16.56
N GLY A 667 -20.39 17.94 -17.22
CA GLY A 667 -19.51 18.99 -16.70
C GLY A 667 -18.82 18.57 -15.41
N GLU A 668 -19.02 19.32 -14.34
CA GLU A 668 -18.43 19.03 -13.03
C GLU A 668 -19.39 18.20 -12.17
N VAL A 669 -18.87 17.10 -11.63
CA VAL A 669 -19.56 16.18 -10.72
C VAL A 669 -18.72 16.00 -9.45
N LYS A 670 -19.38 15.97 -8.30
CA LYS A 670 -18.76 15.71 -6.98
C LYS A 670 -19.47 14.56 -6.28
N ASN A 671 -18.93 13.28 -6.35
CA ASN A 671 -17.65 12.88 -6.94
C ASN A 671 -17.84 11.85 -8.08
N LEU A 672 -18.85 10.97 -7.99
CA LEU A 672 -19.14 9.93 -8.97
C LEU A 672 -20.53 10.12 -9.57
N ALA A 673 -20.73 9.65 -10.82
CA ALA A 673 -22.03 9.70 -11.48
C ALA A 673 -22.38 8.39 -12.18
N ARG A 674 -23.57 7.85 -11.93
CA ARG A 674 -24.11 6.71 -12.63
C ARG A 674 -25.28 7.17 -13.48
N VAL A 675 -25.16 6.99 -14.79
CA VAL A 675 -26.08 7.58 -15.77
C VAL A 675 -27.05 6.54 -16.27
N PHE A 676 -28.34 6.90 -16.28
CA PHE A 676 -29.42 6.09 -16.86
C PHE A 676 -30.18 6.92 -17.89
N VAL A 677 -30.59 6.28 -18.98
CA VAL A 677 -31.45 6.86 -20.00
C VAL A 677 -32.62 5.88 -20.27
N ASN A 678 -33.84 6.36 -20.08
CA ASN A 678 -35.06 5.54 -20.25
C ASN A 678 -35.03 4.25 -19.39
N GLY A 679 -34.52 4.34 -18.17
CA GLY A 679 -34.41 3.25 -17.20
C GLY A 679 -33.28 2.25 -17.46
N LYS A 680 -32.47 2.44 -18.50
CA LYS A 680 -31.29 1.61 -18.78
C LYS A 680 -30.02 2.31 -18.32
N GLU A 681 -29.17 1.59 -17.63
CA GLU A 681 -27.84 2.09 -17.26
C GLU A 681 -26.97 2.24 -18.52
N VAL A 682 -26.32 3.41 -18.64
CA VAL A 682 -25.46 3.77 -19.76
C VAL A 682 -23.99 3.74 -19.35
N ALA A 683 -23.67 4.35 -18.22
CA ALA A 683 -22.30 4.50 -17.75
C ALA A 683 -22.22 4.73 -16.25
N HIS A 684 -21.09 4.32 -15.67
CA HIS A 684 -20.67 4.69 -14.34
C HIS A 684 -19.37 5.48 -14.45
N LEU A 685 -19.45 6.79 -14.21
CA LEU A 685 -18.39 7.76 -14.42
C LEU A 685 -17.74 8.08 -13.06
N TRP A 686 -16.45 7.85 -12.96
CA TRP A 686 -15.70 7.98 -11.70
C TRP A 686 -14.53 8.97 -11.78
N LYS A 687 -14.24 9.48 -12.97
CA LYS A 687 -13.22 10.51 -13.23
C LYS A 687 -13.59 11.41 -14.40
N LYS A 688 -12.94 12.54 -14.55
CA LYS A 688 -13.03 13.44 -15.70
C LYS A 688 -12.50 12.78 -16.99
N PRO A 689 -13.13 13.12 -18.15
CA PRO A 689 -14.34 13.92 -18.32
C PRO A 689 -15.59 13.10 -17.98
N PHE A 690 -16.56 13.70 -17.27
CA PHE A 690 -17.82 13.03 -16.95
C PHE A 690 -18.74 13.02 -18.17
N ARG A 691 -18.44 12.18 -19.16
CA ARG A 691 -19.11 12.06 -20.45
C ARG A 691 -19.44 10.63 -20.81
N CYS A 692 -20.61 10.40 -21.41
CA CYS A 692 -20.96 9.10 -21.97
C CYS A 692 -21.76 9.24 -23.26
N ASP A 693 -21.59 8.25 -24.17
CA ASP A 693 -22.41 8.15 -25.41
C ASP A 693 -23.77 7.56 -25.06
N VAL A 694 -24.82 8.31 -25.34
CA VAL A 694 -26.21 7.91 -25.07
C VAL A 694 -27.01 7.62 -26.36
N THR A 695 -26.34 7.55 -27.50
CA THR A 695 -26.95 7.47 -28.84
C THR A 695 -27.95 6.32 -28.94
N ASP A 696 -27.56 5.12 -28.50
CA ASP A 696 -28.37 3.90 -28.63
C ASP A 696 -29.48 3.78 -27.57
N TYR A 697 -29.50 4.68 -26.60
CA TYR A 697 -30.47 4.72 -25.49
C TYR A 697 -31.57 5.76 -25.69
N LEU A 698 -31.38 6.71 -26.65
CA LEU A 698 -32.33 7.74 -26.92
C LEU A 698 -33.44 7.24 -27.88
N ASN A 699 -34.64 7.74 -27.67
CA ASN A 699 -35.74 7.63 -28.63
C ASN A 699 -36.03 9.01 -29.25
N GLY A 700 -36.77 9.02 -30.35
CA GLY A 700 -37.09 10.25 -31.13
C GLY A 700 -38.12 11.16 -30.46
N LYS A 701 -38.55 10.92 -29.24
CA LYS A 701 -39.60 11.66 -28.49
C LYS A 701 -39.05 12.13 -27.14
N ALA A 702 -39.80 11.88 -26.06
CA ALA A 702 -39.38 12.17 -24.70
C ALA A 702 -38.43 11.08 -24.20
N ASN A 703 -37.34 11.52 -23.53
CA ASN A 703 -36.36 10.65 -22.90
C ASN A 703 -36.22 11.04 -21.42
N VAL A 704 -36.24 10.09 -20.52
CA VAL A 704 -35.98 10.29 -19.12
C VAL A 704 -34.47 10.10 -18.88
N ILE A 705 -33.83 11.13 -18.40
CA ILE A 705 -32.41 11.09 -17.99
C ILE A 705 -32.38 11.06 -16.46
N GLU A 706 -31.71 10.06 -15.89
CA GLU A 706 -31.47 9.95 -14.44
C GLU A 706 -29.98 9.83 -14.20
N ILE A 707 -29.50 10.51 -13.16
CA ILE A 707 -28.09 10.56 -12.78
C ILE A 707 -28.01 10.35 -11.28
N ASP A 708 -27.48 9.22 -10.84
CA ASP A 708 -27.15 8.99 -9.45
C ASP A 708 -25.80 9.63 -9.15
N VAL A 709 -25.77 10.64 -8.31
CA VAL A 709 -24.54 11.34 -7.92
C VAL A 709 -24.19 10.97 -6.50
N THR A 710 -22.95 10.56 -6.29
CA THR A 710 -22.41 10.15 -4.98
C THR A 710 -21.30 11.10 -4.56
N ASN A 711 -21.42 11.69 -3.37
CA ASN A 711 -20.40 12.53 -2.74
C ASN A 711 -19.68 11.78 -1.59
N LEU A 712 -18.79 12.49 -0.88
CA LEU A 712 -17.96 11.94 0.21
C LEU A 712 -18.62 12.16 1.58
N TRP A 713 -18.18 11.41 2.61
CA TRP A 713 -18.70 11.49 3.98
C TRP A 713 -18.46 12.83 4.68
N VAL A 714 -17.49 13.63 4.26
CA VAL A 714 -17.02 14.84 4.96
C VAL A 714 -18.18 15.75 5.40
N ASN A 715 -19.13 16.06 4.50
CA ASN A 715 -20.23 16.97 4.79
C ASN A 715 -21.18 16.41 5.87
N ARG A 716 -21.45 15.09 5.84
CA ARG A 716 -22.29 14.49 6.88
C ARG A 716 -21.59 14.44 8.23
N MET A 717 -20.29 14.11 8.27
CA MET A 717 -19.51 14.12 9.50
C MET A 717 -19.47 15.51 10.14
N ILE A 718 -19.30 16.59 9.35
CA ILE A 718 -19.39 17.97 9.83
C ILE A 718 -20.82 18.31 10.30
N GLY A 719 -21.83 17.77 9.60
CA GLY A 719 -23.24 17.91 9.98
C GLY A 719 -23.56 17.20 11.30
N ASP A 720 -22.96 16.07 11.58
CA ASP A 720 -23.12 15.36 12.85
C ASP A 720 -22.53 16.17 14.01
N GLU A 721 -21.51 16.98 13.76
CA GLU A 721 -20.93 17.87 14.77
C GLU A 721 -21.81 19.10 15.12
N GLN A 722 -22.92 19.34 14.41
CA GLN A 722 -23.93 20.32 14.81
C GLN A 722 -24.84 19.78 15.93
N GLU A 723 -24.86 18.46 16.13
CA GLU A 723 -25.66 17.76 17.11
C GLU A 723 -24.87 17.46 18.38
N PRO A 724 -25.53 17.31 19.55
CA PRO A 724 -24.85 16.89 20.77
C PRO A 724 -24.14 15.55 20.61
N ASP A 725 -23.01 15.38 21.28
CA ASP A 725 -22.29 14.10 21.30
C ASP A 725 -23.12 13.01 22.00
N ASP A 726 -23.12 11.82 21.41
CA ASP A 726 -23.73 10.61 21.96
C ASP A 726 -22.69 9.50 22.22
N THR A 727 -21.43 9.89 22.22
CA THR A 727 -20.23 9.08 22.43
C THR A 727 -19.20 9.90 23.21
N GLU A 728 -18.43 9.27 24.07
CA GLU A 728 -17.32 9.90 24.79
C GLU A 728 -16.06 9.94 23.91
N TRP A 729 -15.43 11.12 23.85
CA TRP A 729 -14.24 11.36 23.04
C TRP A 729 -13.04 11.71 23.93
N SER A 730 -11.83 11.35 23.48
CA SER A 730 -10.55 11.73 24.09
C SER A 730 -10.31 13.26 23.97
N GLU A 731 -9.25 13.73 24.65
CA GLU A 731 -8.65 15.01 24.29
C GLU A 731 -8.24 15.00 22.81
N PRO A 732 -8.13 16.18 22.16
CA PRO A 732 -7.69 16.26 20.78
C PRO A 732 -6.32 15.60 20.60
N PHE A 733 -6.18 14.79 19.54
CA PHE A 733 -4.91 14.24 19.14
C PHE A 733 -4.08 15.30 18.41
N VAL A 734 -2.83 15.50 18.84
CA VAL A 734 -1.87 16.41 18.19
C VAL A 734 -1.03 15.62 17.19
N TYR A 735 -0.97 16.11 15.95
CA TYR A 735 -0.17 15.51 14.88
C TYR A 735 1.18 16.23 14.76
N ASP A 736 2.20 15.68 15.39
CA ASP A 736 3.55 16.23 15.54
C ASP A 736 4.45 16.07 14.30
N TYR A 737 3.98 15.37 13.28
CA TYR A 737 4.70 15.26 11.99
C TYR A 737 4.34 16.38 10.99
N ALA A 738 3.51 17.34 11.39
CA ALA A 738 3.17 18.52 10.58
C ALA A 738 3.62 19.82 11.25
N PRO A 739 4.00 20.84 10.46
CA PRO A 739 4.35 22.15 11.00
C PRO A 739 3.24 22.73 11.89
N GLY A 740 3.63 23.20 13.09
CA GLY A 740 2.68 23.79 14.04
C GLY A 740 1.91 22.78 14.89
N ASN A 741 2.20 21.49 14.79
CA ASN A 741 1.59 20.42 15.57
C ASN A 741 0.05 20.54 15.66
N PRO A 742 -0.69 20.46 14.53
CA PRO A 742 -2.12 20.71 14.53
C PRO A 742 -2.90 19.63 15.28
N GLU A 743 -3.96 20.06 15.97
CA GLU A 743 -4.98 19.16 16.50
C GLU A 743 -5.81 18.60 15.34
N VAL A 744 -5.86 17.26 15.20
CA VAL A 744 -6.44 16.59 14.01
C VAL A 744 -7.65 15.72 14.29
N GLY A 745 -8.10 15.60 15.53
CA GLY A 745 -9.29 14.83 15.85
C GLY A 745 -9.25 14.21 17.24
N ARG A 746 -10.19 13.30 17.51
CA ARG A 746 -10.37 12.67 18.83
C ARG A 746 -10.68 11.19 18.69
N PHE A 747 -10.10 10.36 19.55
CA PHE A 747 -10.43 8.94 19.65
C PHE A 747 -11.73 8.72 20.43
N MET A 748 -12.49 7.72 20.04
CA MET A 748 -13.59 7.18 20.87
C MET A 748 -12.98 6.58 22.15
N LYS A 749 -13.50 6.97 23.34
CA LYS A 749 -12.97 6.48 24.63
C LYS A 749 -13.54 5.13 25.03
N SER A 750 -14.81 4.88 24.71
CA SER A 750 -15.48 3.63 24.99
C SER A 750 -16.53 3.33 23.91
N ILE A 751 -16.79 2.06 23.66
CA ILE A 751 -17.86 1.66 22.75
C ILE A 751 -19.20 1.98 23.42
N PRO A 752 -20.03 2.86 22.84
CA PRO A 752 -21.30 3.25 23.44
C PRO A 752 -22.21 2.04 23.63
N GLN A 753 -22.94 2.00 24.74
CA GLN A 753 -23.87 0.90 25.05
C GLN A 753 -24.92 0.69 23.96
N TRP A 754 -25.41 1.78 23.34
CA TRP A 754 -26.37 1.69 22.24
C TRP A 754 -25.77 0.99 21.01
N LEU A 755 -24.46 1.13 20.77
CA LEU A 755 -23.76 0.48 19.66
C LEU A 755 -23.45 -1.00 19.99
N SER A 756 -22.96 -1.30 21.20
CA SER A 756 -22.60 -2.66 21.61
C SER A 756 -23.81 -3.56 21.88
N ALA A 757 -24.90 -3.00 22.38
CA ALA A 757 -26.12 -3.76 22.75
C ALA A 757 -27.24 -3.68 21.68
N GLY A 758 -27.01 -2.98 20.55
CA GLY A 758 -28.04 -2.79 19.52
C GLY A 758 -29.27 -1.98 20.00
N SER A 759 -29.10 -1.16 21.03
CA SER A 759 -30.18 -0.31 21.55
C SER A 759 -30.38 0.91 20.60
N PRO A 760 -31.56 1.57 20.64
CA PRO A 760 -31.79 2.78 19.88
C PRO A 760 -30.74 3.86 20.18
N ARG A 761 -30.18 4.47 19.15
CA ARG A 761 -29.23 5.57 19.28
C ARG A 761 -29.85 6.78 19.97
N PRO A 762 -29.21 7.39 20.99
CA PRO A 762 -29.75 8.53 21.73
C PRO A 762 -29.95 9.78 20.85
N SER A 763 -28.99 10.09 19.98
CA SER A 763 -29.10 11.21 19.03
C SER A 763 -30.03 10.85 17.87
N LYS A 764 -30.98 11.76 17.58
CA LYS A 764 -31.84 11.67 16.39
C LYS A 764 -31.24 12.36 15.16
N GLY A 765 -30.21 13.20 15.34
CA GLY A 765 -29.59 14.03 14.29
C GLY A 765 -28.30 13.44 13.75
N ARG A 766 -27.49 12.78 14.59
CA ARG A 766 -26.26 12.10 14.17
C ARG A 766 -26.58 10.86 13.35
N ARG A 767 -25.83 10.68 12.23
CA ARG A 767 -26.06 9.60 11.26
C ARG A 767 -24.85 8.67 11.13
N THR A 768 -23.62 9.21 11.27
CA THR A 768 -22.39 8.42 11.11
C THR A 768 -21.91 7.85 12.43
N VAL A 769 -21.19 6.73 12.35
CA VAL A 769 -20.43 6.13 13.45
C VAL A 769 -19.00 5.95 12.97
N VAL A 770 -18.04 6.49 13.73
CA VAL A 770 -16.60 6.36 13.47
C VAL A 770 -15.87 6.16 14.79
N SER A 771 -14.75 5.45 14.80
CA SER A 771 -13.92 5.29 16.00
C SER A 771 -12.94 6.45 16.21
N PHE A 772 -12.76 7.32 15.20
CA PHE A 772 -11.98 8.55 15.28
C PHE A 772 -12.76 9.71 14.67
N LYS A 773 -12.97 10.76 15.44
CA LYS A 773 -13.70 11.98 15.07
C LYS A 773 -12.75 12.95 14.39
N PHE A 774 -12.84 13.09 13.07
CA PHE A 774 -11.91 13.89 12.26
C PHE A 774 -12.28 15.36 12.15
N PHE A 775 -13.57 15.71 12.25
CA PHE A 775 -14.08 17.04 11.89
C PHE A 775 -14.65 17.79 13.08
N LYS A 776 -14.68 19.14 12.93
CA LYS A 776 -15.30 20.08 13.85
C LYS A 776 -16.50 20.73 13.16
N LYS A 777 -17.48 21.23 13.93
CA LYS A 777 -18.67 21.92 13.41
C LYS A 777 -18.37 23.17 12.56
N THR A 778 -17.16 23.72 12.69
CA THR A 778 -16.71 24.95 11.99
C THR A 778 -15.92 24.65 10.73
N ASP A 779 -15.66 23.38 10.42
CA ASP A 779 -14.89 23.01 9.24
C ASP A 779 -15.67 23.32 7.96
N SER A 780 -14.93 23.61 6.89
CA SER A 780 -15.52 23.94 5.59
C SER A 780 -16.12 22.70 4.92
N LEU A 781 -17.35 22.86 4.42
CA LEU A 781 -18.01 21.83 3.63
C LEU A 781 -17.33 21.67 2.26
N LEU A 782 -17.33 20.47 1.76
CA LEU A 782 -16.90 20.20 0.38
C LEU A 782 -18.05 20.48 -0.61
N PRO A 783 -17.74 21.02 -1.80
CA PRO A 783 -18.70 21.05 -2.90
C PRO A 783 -19.24 19.62 -3.17
N SER A 784 -20.54 19.50 -3.43
CA SER A 784 -21.19 18.20 -3.59
C SER A 784 -22.37 18.25 -4.56
N GLY A 785 -22.63 17.11 -5.23
CA GLY A 785 -23.71 16.99 -6.19
C GLY A 785 -23.28 17.23 -7.66
N LEU A 786 -24.25 17.42 -8.52
CA LEU A 786 -24.08 17.73 -9.95
C LEU A 786 -23.96 19.25 -10.12
N LEU A 787 -22.77 19.72 -10.45
CA LEU A 787 -22.48 21.16 -10.59
C LEU A 787 -22.62 21.64 -12.04
N GLY A 788 -22.45 20.72 -13.01
CA GLY A 788 -22.64 21.01 -14.44
C GLY A 788 -21.52 21.84 -15.07
N PRO A 789 -21.80 22.56 -16.19
CA PRO A 789 -23.05 22.57 -16.92
C PRO A 789 -23.34 21.23 -17.62
N VAL A 790 -24.58 20.74 -17.52
CA VAL A 790 -25.00 19.50 -18.19
C VAL A 790 -25.43 19.82 -19.61
N ARG A 791 -24.85 19.11 -20.57
CA ARG A 791 -25.08 19.34 -22.00
C ARG A 791 -25.23 18.03 -22.77
N MET A 792 -26.12 18.01 -23.76
CA MET A 792 -26.14 16.99 -24.80
C MET A 792 -25.37 17.51 -26.01
N LEU A 793 -24.20 16.95 -26.26
CA LEU A 793 -23.40 17.26 -27.46
C LEU A 793 -23.84 16.39 -28.61
N VAL A 794 -24.18 16.99 -29.76
CA VAL A 794 -24.49 16.26 -31.00
C VAL A 794 -23.25 16.30 -31.88
N LEU A 795 -22.62 15.14 -32.07
CA LEU A 795 -21.39 14.99 -32.83
C LEU A 795 -21.67 14.36 -34.18
N LYS A 796 -20.99 14.80 -35.23
CA LYS A 796 -20.99 14.11 -36.51
C LYS A 796 -20.14 12.82 -36.37
N LYS A 797 -20.67 11.64 -36.76
CA LYS A 797 -19.86 10.42 -36.79
C LYS A 797 -18.62 10.66 -37.66
N ARG A 798 -17.50 10.10 -37.28
CA ARG A 798 -16.32 10.05 -38.15
C ARG A 798 -16.70 9.35 -39.45
N PRO A 799 -16.27 9.83 -40.63
CA PRO A 799 -16.52 9.15 -41.92
C PRO A 799 -15.96 7.72 -41.93
#